data_d5db9bcc5e0b5d0015656e36dc5b9b83
#
_entry.id   d5db9bcc5e0b5d0015656e36dc5b9b83
#
_cell.length_a   1.000
_cell.length_b   1.000
_cell.length_c   1.000
_cell.angle_alpha   90.00
_cell.angle_beta   90.00
_cell.angle_gamma   90.00
#
_symmetry.space_group_name_H-M   'P 1'
#
loop_
_entity.id
_entity.type
_entity.pdbx_description
1 polymer ?
#
loop_
_entity_poly.entity_id
_entity_poly.type
_entity_poly.pdbx_seq_one_letter_code
_entity_poly.pdbx_strand_id
1 'polypeptide(L)'
;MTNMTLKTRSAIHCLFGVTITLGCTLLATAAGEGAGSAQLPITSITLYRSGVGSFERNGSVTAGDSVQLRFANDQINDMLKSMVILDPQRSLQSVTYDSKEPLARQLASFGVDLADNPSLATILGRLRGTRVKVVTNDGPVEGVILGGESREQAQGSAQKAISVPFLNLVTPTGVRSINLATMVSVQLESATLNAELNKALVALASHSTDRFKSVGLAFGGKGSRPVSVVYVNEMPIWKTSYRLVLPDAVKTKEKPLIQGWAIVENTTDDDWTAVQLALVASQPVSFQMDLSESLHINRPMLDVPMVAGAAPRIYQDSDAFQADKKLRAMTAPDSPPPVSAMMKSAVMDAGGSFGDGGSLGARSRSLGEALEGSDIASGGEVGESFQYTLKDPISIARQQSAMLPILTSPIDGRRVSIFNADDGIDHPMRGVELTNSSGLQLIPGPIAVFDGSTYAGDAQIGYLTLNDKRLLAYAVDLAVSVAVTKDGKHDVRSVSIVDGLVEQTYQQVRTLSYAFVNKDETRDRTLLVEVEKEENWALTTPKKPAQETANLYRFEVTLPEGESGTLLVTQESTSVHRIAVVGYDMPTLLSYATNGKASAAVVDAIKKAAQLQSVINATNAQIARLEQERQAIAADQERIRQNMNSISHDTDVYRRYLTKFDEQETRLEAIRVEDGQLRTTLTAQQEALASYIRSLNVT
;
A
#
# COMPACT_ATOMS: atom_id res chain seq x y z
N MET A 1 23.34 -46.30 -66.99
CA MET A 1 24.73 -46.77 -66.70
C MET A 1 24.75 -46.94 -65.20
N THR A 2 24.52 -48.09 -64.77
CA THR A 2 25.37 -49.17 -64.28
C THR A 2 25.52 -49.10 -62.77
N ASN A 3 24.74 -49.96 -62.02
CA ASN A 3 25.13 -51.21 -61.38
C ASN A 3 26.20 -51.03 -60.25
N MET A 4 26.11 -51.66 -59.05
CA MET A 4 25.95 -53.05 -58.72
C MET A 4 26.00 -53.19 -57.21
N THR A 5 25.02 -53.73 -56.50
CA THR A 5 24.97 -55.07 -55.83
C THR A 5 26.28 -55.67 -55.22
N LEU A 6 26.18 -56.09 -53.96
CA LEU A 6 26.56 -57.41 -53.39
C LEU A 6 26.26 -57.42 -51.86
N LYS A 7 25.41 -58.20 -51.27
CA LYS A 7 25.24 -59.63 -50.93
C LYS A 7 26.55 -60.30 -50.41
N THR A 8 26.46 -60.82 -49.19
CA THR A 8 26.75 -62.18 -48.69
C THR A 8 26.51 -62.25 -47.16
N ARG A 9 25.66 -63.11 -46.65
CA ARG A 9 25.67 -64.56 -46.38
C ARG A 9 26.85 -65.02 -45.49
N SER A 10 26.67 -65.61 -44.33
CA SER A 10 26.45 -67.02 -43.95
C SER A 10 26.77 -67.09 -42.45
N ALA A 11 26.24 -67.87 -41.66
CA ALA A 11 25.62 -69.16 -41.45
C ALA A 11 26.20 -69.87 -40.20
N ILE A 12 25.32 -70.40 -39.35
CA ILE A 12 25.34 -71.74 -38.70
C ILE A 12 26.43 -72.05 -37.67
N HIS A 13 26.05 -72.39 -36.40
CA HIS A 13 26.09 -73.76 -35.91
C HIS A 13 25.30 -73.96 -34.61
N CYS A 14 24.51 -75.03 -34.65
CA CYS A 14 23.85 -75.70 -33.55
C CYS A 14 24.86 -76.35 -32.59
N LEU A 15 24.48 -76.59 -31.32
CA LEU A 15 24.41 -77.91 -30.67
C LEU A 15 23.83 -77.86 -29.28
N PHE A 16 22.72 -78.63 -29.12
CA PHE A 16 22.38 -79.67 -28.13
C PHE A 16 22.73 -79.44 -26.65
N GLY A 17 21.72 -79.47 -25.80
CA GLY A 17 21.72 -80.49 -24.83
C GLY A 17 21.03 -80.23 -23.49
N VAL A 18 19.99 -81.07 -23.25
CA VAL A 18 19.58 -81.70 -21.99
C VAL A 18 18.63 -80.92 -21.08
N THR A 19 17.39 -81.32 -21.15
CA THR A 19 16.28 -81.22 -20.17
C THR A 19 16.62 -81.87 -18.84
N ILE A 20 16.43 -81.19 -17.72
CA ILE A 20 16.14 -81.78 -16.43
C ILE A 20 14.93 -81.04 -15.85
N THR A 21 13.77 -81.72 -15.87
CA THR A 21 12.58 -81.35 -15.14
C THR A 21 12.74 -81.71 -13.66
N LEU A 22 12.76 -80.69 -12.80
CA LEU A 22 12.58 -80.92 -11.37
C LEU A 22 11.35 -80.09 -10.94
N GLY A 23 10.25 -80.78 -10.74
CA GLY A 23 9.03 -80.19 -10.19
C GLY A 23 9.25 -79.77 -8.73
N CYS A 24 9.07 -78.50 -8.51
CA CYS A 24 8.92 -77.97 -7.19
C CYS A 24 7.58 -77.17 -7.14
N THR A 25 6.53 -77.84 -6.63
CA THR A 25 5.30 -77.23 -6.28
C THR A 25 5.52 -76.29 -5.09
N LEU A 26 5.75 -74.97 -5.41
CA LEU A 26 5.65 -73.94 -4.40
C LEU A 26 4.18 -73.56 -4.26
N LEU A 27 3.62 -73.86 -3.11
CA LEU A 27 2.42 -73.16 -2.63
C LEU A 27 2.71 -71.66 -2.59
N ALA A 28 2.13 -70.96 -3.53
CA ALA A 28 2.02 -69.49 -3.43
C ALA A 28 1.00 -69.23 -2.31
N THR A 29 1.50 -68.89 -1.14
CA THR A 29 0.69 -68.17 -0.14
C THR A 29 0.34 -66.86 -0.79
N ALA A 30 -0.94 -66.64 -1.00
CA ALA A 30 -1.49 -65.35 -1.36
C ALA A 30 -1.11 -64.37 -0.24
N ALA A 31 0.01 -63.65 -0.45
CA ALA A 31 0.28 -62.42 0.29
C ALA A 31 -0.81 -61.42 -0.12
N GLY A 32 -1.54 -60.92 0.89
CA GLY A 32 -2.65 -60.03 0.69
C GLY A 32 -2.26 -58.89 -0.27
N GLU A 33 -3.15 -58.62 -1.21
CA GLU A 33 -3.10 -57.43 -2.07
C GLU A 33 -2.89 -56.22 -1.18
N GLY A 34 -1.69 -55.63 -1.24
CA GLY A 34 -1.44 -54.37 -0.60
C GLY A 34 -2.43 -53.36 -1.18
N ALA A 35 -3.05 -52.62 -0.29
CA ALA A 35 -3.98 -51.55 -0.64
C ALA A 35 -3.42 -50.76 -1.85
N GLY A 36 -4.14 -50.76 -2.97
CA GLY A 36 -3.71 -50.08 -4.19
C GLY A 36 -3.61 -48.60 -3.91
N SER A 37 -2.46 -48.00 -4.28
CA SER A 37 -2.32 -46.55 -4.26
C SER A 37 -2.98 -45.99 -5.49
N ALA A 38 -4.21 -45.50 -5.36
CA ALA A 38 -4.88 -44.78 -6.44
C ALA A 38 -4.27 -43.41 -6.63
N GLN A 39 -4.11 -42.98 -7.89
CA GLN A 39 -3.60 -41.66 -8.21
C GLN A 39 -4.73 -40.75 -8.68
N LEU A 40 -4.76 -39.53 -8.16
CA LEU A 40 -5.68 -38.45 -8.59
C LEU A 40 -4.86 -37.33 -9.25
N PRO A 41 -4.66 -37.38 -10.59
CA PRO A 41 -3.96 -36.29 -11.30
C PRO A 41 -4.78 -35.01 -11.26
N ILE A 42 -4.12 -33.86 -11.40
CA ILE A 42 -4.75 -32.57 -11.58
C ILE A 42 -5.35 -32.54 -12.99
N THR A 43 -6.64 -32.25 -13.11
CA THR A 43 -7.37 -32.19 -14.37
C THR A 43 -7.87 -30.80 -14.73
N SER A 44 -8.17 -29.98 -13.71
CA SER A 44 -8.62 -28.60 -13.91
C SER A 44 -7.97 -27.66 -12.89
N ILE A 45 -7.64 -26.46 -13.35
CA ILE A 45 -7.06 -25.41 -12.51
C ILE A 45 -7.79 -24.09 -12.83
N THR A 46 -8.20 -23.39 -11.78
CA THR A 46 -8.76 -22.03 -11.89
C THR A 46 -7.88 -21.08 -11.11
N LEU A 47 -7.25 -20.11 -11.79
CA LEU A 47 -6.37 -19.11 -11.16
C LEU A 47 -7.11 -17.80 -10.99
N TYR A 48 -7.00 -17.21 -9.80
CA TYR A 48 -7.62 -15.94 -9.43
C TYR A 48 -6.57 -14.82 -9.29
N ARG A 49 -7.01 -13.59 -9.45
CA ARG A 49 -6.12 -12.42 -9.26
C ARG A 49 -5.94 -12.02 -7.79
N SER A 50 -6.48 -12.77 -6.86
CA SER A 50 -6.25 -12.61 -5.41
C SER A 50 -5.06 -13.42 -4.87
N GLY A 51 -4.27 -14.06 -5.74
CA GLY A 51 -3.13 -14.85 -5.30
C GLY A 51 -3.50 -16.27 -4.84
N VAL A 52 -4.62 -16.82 -5.31
CA VAL A 52 -5.04 -18.19 -5.03
C VAL A 52 -5.41 -18.93 -6.31
N GLY A 53 -5.30 -20.25 -6.29
CA GLY A 53 -5.73 -21.16 -7.34
C GLY A 53 -6.59 -22.28 -6.80
N SER A 54 -7.68 -22.61 -7.49
CA SER A 54 -8.49 -23.80 -7.24
C SER A 54 -8.01 -24.95 -8.12
N PHE A 55 -7.75 -26.07 -7.52
CA PHE A 55 -7.25 -27.29 -8.16
C PHE A 55 -8.27 -28.38 -8.06
N GLU A 56 -8.55 -29.05 -9.15
CA GLU A 56 -9.41 -30.22 -9.21
C GLU A 56 -8.62 -31.42 -9.67
N ARG A 57 -8.64 -32.48 -8.85
CA ARG A 57 -8.03 -33.77 -9.12
C ARG A 57 -9.10 -34.84 -9.33
N ASN A 58 -9.04 -35.52 -10.43
CA ASN A 58 -10.02 -36.55 -10.79
C ASN A 58 -9.35 -37.89 -11.01
N GLY A 59 -10.00 -38.97 -10.56
CA GLY A 59 -9.53 -40.32 -10.75
C GLY A 59 -10.55 -41.35 -10.31
N SER A 60 -10.19 -42.64 -10.39
CA SER A 60 -11.03 -43.72 -9.93
C SER A 60 -10.46 -44.38 -8.70
N VAL A 61 -11.31 -44.67 -7.72
CA VAL A 61 -10.94 -45.37 -6.48
C VAL A 61 -11.80 -46.62 -6.31
N THR A 62 -11.24 -47.65 -5.64
CA THR A 62 -11.93 -48.87 -5.24
C THR A 62 -12.03 -48.91 -3.72
N ALA A 63 -12.82 -49.88 -3.20
CA ALA A 63 -12.95 -50.09 -1.75
C ALA A 63 -11.60 -50.50 -1.14
N GLY A 64 -11.17 -49.79 -0.12
CA GLY A 64 -9.89 -50.03 0.56
C GLY A 64 -8.69 -49.29 -0.04
N ASP A 65 -8.89 -48.50 -1.16
CA ASP A 65 -7.84 -47.68 -1.70
C ASP A 65 -7.48 -46.51 -0.76
N SER A 66 -6.19 -46.19 -0.74
CA SER A 66 -5.65 -45.03 -0.09
C SER A 66 -5.00 -44.10 -1.15
N VAL A 67 -5.47 -42.88 -1.22
CA VAL A 67 -4.87 -41.84 -2.05
C VAL A 67 -3.93 -41.00 -1.20
N GLN A 68 -2.71 -40.80 -1.65
CA GLN A 68 -1.74 -39.92 -0.99
C GLN A 68 -1.55 -38.66 -1.83
N LEU A 69 -1.91 -37.51 -1.25
CA LEU A 69 -1.66 -36.21 -1.82
C LEU A 69 -0.51 -35.53 -1.08
N ARG A 70 0.42 -34.90 -1.80
CA ARG A 70 1.56 -34.19 -1.22
C ARG A 70 1.35 -32.71 -1.39
N PHE A 71 1.58 -31.96 -0.32
CA PHE A 71 1.48 -30.50 -0.31
C PHE A 71 2.73 -29.89 0.33
N ALA A 72 3.16 -28.73 -0.13
CA ALA A 72 4.17 -27.96 0.56
C ALA A 72 3.65 -27.57 1.98
N ASN A 73 4.57 -27.42 2.92
CA ASN A 73 4.21 -27.21 4.33
C ASN A 73 3.41 -25.93 4.57
N ASP A 74 3.62 -24.91 3.75
CA ASP A 74 2.89 -23.63 3.74
C ASP A 74 1.48 -23.75 3.12
N GLN A 75 1.25 -24.74 2.24
CA GLN A 75 -0.02 -24.96 1.55
C GLN A 75 -1.01 -25.85 2.33
N ILE A 76 -0.54 -26.58 3.35
CA ILE A 76 -1.37 -27.54 4.07
C ILE A 76 -2.60 -26.90 4.72
N ASN A 77 -2.45 -25.71 5.26
CA ASN A 77 -3.52 -24.99 5.94
C ASN A 77 -4.62 -24.53 4.98
N ASP A 78 -4.25 -24.08 3.80
CA ASP A 78 -5.21 -23.70 2.75
C ASP A 78 -5.96 -24.91 2.22
N MET A 79 -5.26 -26.02 2.03
CA MET A 79 -5.87 -27.29 1.65
C MET A 79 -6.87 -27.79 2.71
N LEU A 80 -6.47 -27.82 3.99
CA LEU A 80 -7.36 -28.25 5.08
C LEU A 80 -8.61 -27.38 5.21
N LYS A 81 -8.48 -26.07 4.96
CA LYS A 81 -9.58 -25.11 4.98
C LYS A 81 -10.57 -25.31 3.83
N SER A 82 -10.07 -25.65 2.64
CA SER A 82 -10.82 -25.55 1.39
C SER A 82 -11.16 -26.89 0.72
N MET A 83 -10.59 -28.00 1.19
CA MET A 83 -10.73 -29.30 0.52
C MET A 83 -12.18 -29.80 0.52
N VAL A 84 -12.68 -30.08 -0.69
CA VAL A 84 -13.97 -30.73 -0.93
C VAL A 84 -13.74 -32.03 -1.67
N ILE A 85 -14.33 -33.12 -1.16
CA ILE A 85 -14.22 -34.45 -1.76
C ILE A 85 -15.61 -34.84 -2.28
N LEU A 86 -15.70 -35.07 -3.58
CA LEU A 86 -16.90 -35.49 -4.27
C LEU A 86 -16.80 -36.99 -4.57
N ASP A 87 -17.38 -37.78 -3.70
CA ASP A 87 -17.53 -39.24 -3.83
C ASP A 87 -19.02 -39.58 -3.98
N PRO A 88 -19.46 -40.15 -5.11
CA PRO A 88 -20.86 -40.52 -5.33
C PRO A 88 -21.44 -41.44 -4.26
N GLN A 89 -20.62 -42.35 -3.67
CA GLN A 89 -21.05 -43.25 -2.61
C GLN A 89 -20.90 -42.66 -1.21
N ARG A 90 -20.31 -41.46 -1.05
CA ARG A 90 -20.05 -40.80 0.24
C ARG A 90 -19.31 -41.72 1.23
N SER A 91 -18.37 -42.46 0.75
CA SER A 91 -17.71 -43.54 1.49
C SER A 91 -16.28 -43.19 1.94
N LEU A 92 -15.91 -41.94 1.92
CA LEU A 92 -14.69 -41.48 2.55
C LEU A 92 -14.70 -41.83 4.04
N GLN A 93 -13.69 -42.58 4.49
CA GLN A 93 -13.58 -43.03 5.87
C GLN A 93 -12.81 -42.05 6.74
N SER A 94 -11.67 -41.60 6.25
CA SER A 94 -10.83 -40.67 6.99
C SER A 94 -9.96 -39.80 6.05
N VAL A 95 -9.62 -38.64 6.55
CA VAL A 95 -8.55 -37.78 6.03
C VAL A 95 -7.48 -37.73 7.11
N THR A 96 -6.29 -38.20 6.81
CA THR A 96 -5.16 -38.23 7.76
C THR A 96 -4.05 -37.34 7.23
N TYR A 97 -3.44 -36.58 8.10
CA TYR A 97 -2.28 -35.75 7.78
C TYR A 97 -1.34 -35.66 8.99
N ASP A 98 -0.07 -35.38 8.73
CA ASP A 98 0.92 -35.22 9.78
C ASP A 98 0.68 -33.91 10.55
N SER A 99 0.32 -34.04 11.83
CA SER A 99 0.13 -32.90 12.72
C SER A 99 1.47 -32.19 12.95
N LYS A 100 1.44 -30.84 12.96
CA LYS A 100 2.59 -30.01 13.28
C LYS A 100 2.64 -29.83 14.80
N GLU A 101 3.38 -30.69 15.50
CA GLU A 101 3.71 -30.40 16.89
C GLU A 101 4.69 -29.21 16.91
N PRO A 102 4.46 -28.17 17.74
CA PRO A 102 5.40 -27.05 17.83
C PRO A 102 6.80 -27.56 18.15
N LEU A 103 7.78 -27.26 17.28
CA LEU A 103 9.18 -27.70 17.43
C LEU A 103 9.71 -27.37 18.84
N ALA A 104 9.35 -26.20 19.35
CA ALA A 104 9.74 -25.79 20.71
C ALA A 104 9.25 -26.79 21.79
N ARG A 105 8.04 -27.32 21.63
CA ARG A 105 7.49 -28.33 22.59
C ARG A 105 8.15 -29.67 22.43
N GLN A 106 8.40 -30.10 21.21
CA GLN A 106 9.13 -31.34 20.93
C GLN A 106 10.55 -31.24 21.50
N LEU A 107 11.24 -30.12 21.31
CA LEU A 107 12.58 -29.89 21.83
C LEU A 107 12.58 -29.78 23.37
N ALA A 108 11.56 -29.19 23.97
CA ALA A 108 11.42 -29.10 25.44
C ALA A 108 11.17 -30.48 26.10
N SER A 109 10.73 -31.49 25.35
CA SER A 109 10.54 -32.87 25.87
C SER A 109 11.84 -33.65 26.03
N PHE A 110 12.92 -33.20 25.40
CA PHE A 110 14.24 -33.80 25.52
C PHE A 110 14.97 -33.29 26.77
N GLY A 111 15.85 -34.10 27.36
CA GLY A 111 16.67 -33.68 28.51
C GLY A 111 17.66 -32.56 28.23
N VAL A 112 17.79 -32.16 26.96
CA VAL A 112 18.62 -31.02 26.50
C VAL A 112 17.72 -30.10 25.70
N ASP A 113 17.35 -28.95 26.26
CA ASP A 113 16.51 -27.97 25.61
C ASP A 113 17.31 -27.14 24.59
N LEU A 114 16.95 -27.25 23.31
CA LEU A 114 17.56 -26.56 22.16
C LEU A 114 16.59 -25.57 21.50
N ALA A 115 15.43 -25.26 22.10
CA ALA A 115 14.34 -24.53 21.44
C ALA A 115 14.74 -23.09 21.01
N ASP A 116 15.57 -22.40 21.81
CA ASP A 116 15.92 -20.98 21.59
C ASP A 116 17.23 -20.80 20.81
N ASN A 117 17.70 -21.79 20.07
CA ASN A 117 19.03 -21.78 19.44
C ASN A 117 20.15 -21.36 20.41
N PRO A 118 20.27 -22.05 21.57
CA PRO A 118 21.16 -21.61 22.63
C PRO A 118 22.64 -21.76 22.24
N SER A 119 23.48 -20.85 22.73
CA SER A 119 24.92 -20.98 22.58
C SER A 119 25.43 -22.22 23.31
N LEU A 120 26.61 -22.74 22.92
CA LEU A 120 27.23 -23.87 23.59
C LEU A 120 27.42 -23.62 25.10
N ALA A 121 27.75 -22.40 25.50
CA ALA A 121 27.83 -21.99 26.91
C ALA A 121 26.49 -22.16 27.63
N THR A 122 25.39 -21.80 26.96
CA THR A 122 24.04 -21.94 27.50
C THR A 122 23.63 -23.41 27.63
N ILE A 123 23.92 -24.21 26.60
CA ILE A 123 23.66 -25.66 26.61
C ILE A 123 24.40 -26.33 27.77
N LEU A 124 25.69 -26.11 27.87
CA LEU A 124 26.50 -26.68 28.96
C LEU A 124 26.07 -26.14 30.34
N GLY A 125 25.65 -24.88 30.42
CA GLY A 125 25.12 -24.29 31.65
C GLY A 125 23.79 -24.94 32.12
N ARG A 126 22.94 -25.39 31.17
CA ARG A 126 21.70 -26.15 31.46
C ARG A 126 21.98 -27.57 31.97
N LEU A 127 23.15 -28.13 31.63
CA LEU A 127 23.59 -29.51 32.01
C LEU A 127 24.35 -29.60 33.35
N ARG A 128 24.02 -28.72 34.34
CA ARG A 128 24.64 -28.76 35.68
C ARG A 128 24.53 -30.15 36.30
N GLY A 129 25.60 -30.53 36.99
CA GLY A 129 25.69 -31.86 37.64
C GLY A 129 26.08 -33.00 36.68
N THR A 130 26.22 -32.75 35.38
CA THR A 130 26.67 -33.74 34.42
C THR A 130 28.17 -33.83 34.37
N ARG A 131 28.69 -35.07 34.34
CA ARG A 131 30.10 -35.36 34.17
C ARG A 131 30.51 -35.22 32.71
N VAL A 132 31.60 -34.44 32.46
CA VAL A 132 32.11 -34.16 31.12
C VAL A 132 33.63 -34.29 31.06
N LYS A 133 34.09 -34.65 29.89
CA LYS A 133 35.51 -34.59 29.52
C LYS A 133 35.70 -33.45 28.51
N VAL A 134 36.43 -32.45 28.88
CA VAL A 134 36.74 -31.28 28.06
C VAL A 134 38.20 -31.35 27.63
N VAL A 135 38.47 -31.21 26.34
CA VAL A 135 39.83 -31.11 25.81
C VAL A 135 40.12 -29.65 25.54
N THR A 136 41.17 -29.12 26.19
CA THR A 136 41.67 -27.76 25.96
C THR A 136 43.06 -27.85 25.34
N ASN A 137 43.63 -26.71 24.93
CA ASN A 137 44.99 -26.64 24.44
C ASN A 137 46.03 -27.08 25.48
N ASP A 138 45.67 -27.03 26.77
CA ASP A 138 46.53 -27.42 27.90
C ASP A 138 46.37 -28.89 28.33
N GLY A 139 45.51 -29.65 27.59
CA GLY A 139 45.21 -31.03 27.83
C GLY A 139 43.77 -31.33 28.26
N PRO A 140 43.44 -32.60 28.50
CA PRO A 140 42.08 -33.02 28.88
C PRO A 140 41.82 -32.69 30.38
N VAL A 141 40.57 -32.23 30.61
CA VAL A 141 40.05 -31.94 31.96
C VAL A 141 38.74 -32.69 32.14
N GLU A 142 38.65 -33.56 33.14
CA GLU A 142 37.45 -34.30 33.52
C GLU A 142 36.85 -33.68 34.80
N GLY A 143 35.52 -33.47 34.78
CA GLY A 143 34.83 -32.88 35.92
C GLY A 143 33.32 -32.85 35.76
N VAL A 144 32.66 -32.33 36.77
CA VAL A 144 31.22 -32.15 36.81
C VAL A 144 30.89 -30.69 36.55
N ILE A 145 29.94 -30.43 35.65
CA ILE A 145 29.53 -29.07 35.30
C ILE A 145 28.92 -28.39 36.53
N LEU A 146 29.53 -27.28 36.96
CA LEU A 146 29.00 -26.40 37.98
C LEU A 146 28.08 -25.33 37.36
N GLY A 147 28.42 -24.86 36.17
CA GLY A 147 27.66 -23.87 35.39
C GLY A 147 28.52 -23.13 34.39
N GLY A 148 27.88 -22.34 33.55
CA GLY A 148 28.50 -21.39 32.64
C GLY A 148 28.41 -19.97 33.19
N GLU A 149 29.42 -19.15 32.95
CA GLU A 149 29.44 -17.71 33.25
C GLU A 149 30.10 -16.94 32.12
N SER A 150 29.76 -15.67 31.97
CA SER A 150 30.44 -14.76 31.06
C SER A 150 31.26 -13.77 31.84
N ARG A 151 32.53 -13.57 31.48
CA ARG A 151 33.44 -12.62 32.10
C ARG A 151 33.83 -11.55 31.07
N GLU A 152 33.80 -10.30 31.47
CA GLU A 152 34.30 -9.23 30.64
C GLU A 152 35.84 -9.20 30.69
N GLN A 153 36.47 -9.32 29.52
CA GLN A 153 37.92 -9.18 29.39
C GLN A 153 38.24 -7.98 28.49
N ALA A 154 39.15 -7.12 28.96
CA ALA A 154 39.66 -6.02 28.15
C ALA A 154 40.62 -6.55 27.10
N GLN A 155 40.38 -6.25 25.81
CA GLN A 155 41.26 -6.65 24.72
C GLN A 155 41.80 -5.42 23.99
N GLY A 156 43.14 -5.29 23.99
CA GLY A 156 43.88 -4.25 23.29
C GLY A 156 43.97 -2.91 24.00
N SER A 157 44.75 -1.99 23.44
CA SER A 157 44.99 -0.64 23.94
C SER A 157 43.79 0.32 23.95
N ALA A 158 42.63 -0.10 23.38
CA ALA A 158 41.40 0.71 23.26
C ALA A 158 40.32 0.36 24.30
N GLN A 159 40.62 -0.44 25.34
CA GLN A 159 39.72 -0.79 26.48
C GLN A 159 38.28 -1.28 26.03
N LYS A 160 38.12 -1.94 24.89
CA LYS A 160 36.83 -2.53 24.56
C LYS A 160 36.64 -3.83 25.34
N ALA A 161 35.69 -3.84 26.27
CA ALA A 161 35.31 -5.04 27.01
C ALA A 161 34.66 -6.06 26.08
N ILE A 162 35.19 -7.28 25.99
CA ILE A 162 34.60 -8.40 25.26
C ILE A 162 34.14 -9.42 26.29
N SER A 163 32.90 -9.86 26.18
CA SER A 163 32.30 -10.93 26.97
C SER A 163 32.83 -12.27 26.51
N VAL A 164 33.60 -12.94 27.35
CA VAL A 164 34.17 -14.28 27.10
C VAL A 164 33.41 -15.31 27.92
N PRO A 165 32.85 -16.34 27.31
CA PRO A 165 32.13 -17.39 28.03
C PRO A 165 33.10 -18.41 28.66
N PHE A 166 32.85 -18.75 29.91
CA PHE A 166 33.58 -19.76 30.69
C PHE A 166 32.68 -20.88 31.16
N LEU A 167 33.22 -22.09 31.19
CA LEU A 167 32.60 -23.26 31.80
C LEU A 167 33.32 -23.59 33.09
N ASN A 168 32.59 -23.63 34.20
CA ASN A 168 33.13 -24.01 35.52
C ASN A 168 32.88 -25.49 35.76
N LEU A 169 33.96 -26.24 36.03
CA LEU A 169 33.93 -27.67 36.33
C LEU A 169 34.42 -27.91 37.74
N VAL A 170 33.72 -28.79 38.47
CA VAL A 170 34.21 -29.36 39.73
C VAL A 170 35.06 -30.58 39.39
N THR A 171 36.34 -30.51 39.65
CA THR A 171 37.32 -31.59 39.43
C THR A 171 37.76 -32.16 40.80
N PRO A 172 38.44 -33.32 40.88
CA PRO A 172 38.99 -33.86 42.13
C PRO A 172 39.97 -32.91 42.81
N THR A 173 40.57 -31.98 42.07
CA THR A 173 41.56 -31.02 42.60
C THR A 173 40.96 -29.62 42.87
N GLY A 174 39.65 -29.45 42.76
CA GLY A 174 38.96 -28.18 42.98
C GLY A 174 38.17 -27.69 41.76
N VAL A 175 37.66 -26.45 41.83
CA VAL A 175 36.89 -25.86 40.71
C VAL A 175 37.87 -25.29 39.68
N ARG A 176 37.68 -25.69 38.40
CA ARG A 176 38.41 -25.14 37.23
C ARG A 176 37.44 -24.40 36.32
N SER A 177 37.83 -23.18 35.95
CA SER A 177 37.15 -22.37 34.94
C SER A 177 37.83 -22.56 33.61
N ILE A 178 37.11 -23.04 32.60
CA ILE A 178 37.60 -23.29 31.25
C ILE A 178 37.05 -22.21 30.32
N ASN A 179 37.92 -21.53 29.62
CA ASN A 179 37.50 -20.60 28.57
C ASN A 179 36.94 -21.39 27.35
N LEU A 180 35.68 -21.16 27.00
CA LEU A 180 35.05 -21.88 25.88
C LEU A 180 35.67 -21.52 24.52
N ALA A 181 36.31 -20.37 24.37
CA ALA A 181 37.02 -20.01 23.15
C ALA A 181 38.29 -20.82 22.90
N THR A 182 38.90 -21.39 23.99
CA THR A 182 40.10 -22.24 23.88
C THR A 182 39.78 -23.74 23.99
N MET A 183 38.51 -24.08 24.08
CA MET A 183 38.06 -25.47 24.16
C MET A 183 38.07 -26.10 22.76
N VAL A 184 38.75 -27.26 22.67
CA VAL A 184 38.84 -28.03 21.42
C VAL A 184 37.65 -28.97 21.25
N SER A 185 37.25 -29.66 22.32
CA SER A 185 36.09 -30.56 22.31
C SER A 185 35.52 -30.75 23.72
N VAL A 186 34.23 -31.08 23.76
CA VAL A 186 33.53 -31.48 24.98
C VAL A 186 32.80 -32.79 24.71
N GLN A 187 32.91 -33.76 25.60
CA GLN A 187 32.24 -35.04 25.56
C GLN A 187 31.47 -35.21 26.84
N LEU A 188 30.16 -35.49 26.71
CA LEU A 188 29.30 -35.88 27.81
C LEU A 188 29.55 -37.34 28.15
N GLU A 189 29.86 -37.67 29.40
CA GLU A 189 30.06 -39.07 29.81
C GLU A 189 28.71 -39.87 29.92
N SER A 190 27.60 -39.15 30.06
CA SER A 190 26.27 -39.78 30.11
C SER A 190 25.81 -40.22 28.73
N ALA A 191 25.72 -41.55 28.51
CA ALA A 191 25.19 -42.13 27.29
C ALA A 191 23.73 -41.72 27.02
N THR A 192 22.94 -41.56 28.08
CA THR A 192 21.53 -41.13 27.99
C THR A 192 21.41 -39.72 27.47
N LEU A 193 22.18 -38.76 28.00
CA LEU A 193 22.16 -37.38 27.56
C LEU A 193 22.69 -37.20 26.12
N ASN A 194 23.70 -38.00 25.72
CA ASN A 194 24.16 -38.05 24.35
C ASN A 194 23.08 -38.56 23.39
N ALA A 195 22.32 -39.59 23.80
CA ALA A 195 21.21 -40.11 23.00
C ALA A 195 20.07 -39.07 22.89
N GLU A 196 19.75 -38.38 23.97
CA GLU A 196 18.76 -37.27 23.96
C GLU A 196 19.17 -36.10 23.12
N LEU A 197 20.44 -35.65 23.21
CA LEU A 197 20.99 -34.61 22.35
C LEU A 197 20.92 -34.98 20.85
N ASN A 198 21.30 -36.22 20.53
CA ASN A 198 21.20 -36.71 19.15
C ASN A 198 19.75 -36.77 18.67
N LYS A 199 18.80 -37.20 19.49
CA LYS A 199 17.36 -37.15 19.14
C LYS A 199 16.88 -35.73 18.91
N ALA A 200 17.27 -34.77 19.75
CA ALA A 200 16.92 -33.37 19.58
C ALA A 200 17.51 -32.79 18.28
N LEU A 201 18.76 -33.12 17.94
CA LEU A 201 19.39 -32.69 16.70
C LEU A 201 18.76 -33.35 15.46
N VAL A 202 18.35 -34.62 15.55
CA VAL A 202 17.61 -35.26 14.47
C VAL A 202 16.23 -34.61 14.28
N ALA A 203 15.54 -34.26 15.37
CA ALA A 203 14.27 -33.56 15.30
C ALA A 203 14.42 -32.16 14.64
N LEU A 204 15.48 -31.42 14.97
CA LEU A 204 15.82 -30.14 14.31
C LEU A 204 16.11 -30.33 12.83
N ALA A 205 16.92 -31.34 12.46
CA ALA A 205 17.27 -31.62 11.08
C ALA A 205 16.04 -32.06 10.25
N SER A 206 15.19 -32.95 10.81
CA SER A 206 13.96 -33.36 10.13
C SER A 206 12.99 -32.22 9.94
N HIS A 207 12.83 -31.34 10.93
CA HIS A 207 11.99 -30.14 10.81
C HIS A 207 12.50 -29.17 9.71
N SER A 208 13.81 -29.05 9.56
CA SER A 208 14.43 -28.23 8.50
C SER A 208 14.28 -28.86 7.10
N THR A 209 14.17 -30.16 7.00
CA THR A 209 14.06 -30.90 5.73
C THR A 209 12.63 -31.26 5.35
N ASP A 210 11.68 -31.12 6.29
CA ASP A 210 10.27 -31.46 6.09
C ASP A 210 9.53 -30.36 5.32
N ARG A 211 9.81 -30.30 4.01
CA ARG A 211 9.20 -29.34 3.09
C ARG A 211 7.80 -29.75 2.66
N PHE A 212 7.43 -31.02 2.79
CA PHE A 212 6.19 -31.59 2.29
C PHE A 212 5.47 -32.34 3.38
N LYS A 213 4.13 -32.24 3.36
CA LYS A 213 3.23 -33.05 4.16
C LYS A 213 2.39 -33.93 3.25
N SER A 214 2.16 -35.17 3.71
CA SER A 214 1.30 -36.10 3.02
C SER A 214 -0.09 -36.09 3.64
N VAL A 215 -1.10 -36.01 2.78
CA VAL A 215 -2.50 -36.13 3.16
C VAL A 215 -3.04 -37.44 2.61
N GLY A 216 -3.41 -38.33 3.50
CA GLY A 216 -3.97 -39.63 3.16
C GLY A 216 -5.50 -39.58 3.14
N LEU A 217 -6.11 -40.01 2.04
CA LEU A 217 -7.55 -40.14 1.88
C LEU A 217 -7.88 -41.62 1.82
N ALA A 218 -8.59 -42.15 2.81
CA ALA A 218 -9.00 -43.56 2.86
C ALA A 218 -10.45 -43.72 2.37
N PHE A 219 -10.65 -44.52 1.34
CA PHE A 219 -11.94 -44.73 0.72
C PHE A 219 -12.51 -46.14 1.04
N GLY A 220 -13.74 -46.16 1.55
CA GLY A 220 -14.55 -47.38 1.67
C GLY A 220 -15.41 -47.62 0.42
N GLY A 221 -16.59 -48.24 0.62
CA GLY A 221 -17.59 -48.44 -0.42
C GLY A 221 -17.44 -49.74 -1.19
N LYS A 222 -17.98 -49.82 -2.42
CA LYS A 222 -17.97 -51.04 -3.26
C LYS A 222 -17.67 -50.67 -4.72
N GLY A 223 -16.87 -51.51 -5.38
CA GLY A 223 -16.54 -51.34 -6.79
C GLY A 223 -15.64 -50.14 -7.10
N SER A 224 -15.25 -50.00 -8.36
CA SER A 224 -14.50 -48.83 -8.86
C SER A 224 -15.45 -47.70 -9.18
N ARG A 225 -15.08 -46.45 -8.82
CA ARG A 225 -15.90 -45.25 -9.04
C ARG A 225 -15.07 -43.99 -9.20
N PRO A 226 -15.57 -43.02 -9.97
CA PRO A 226 -14.90 -41.72 -10.08
C PRO A 226 -15.01 -40.94 -8.77
N VAL A 227 -13.90 -40.26 -8.41
CA VAL A 227 -13.83 -39.37 -7.26
C VAL A 227 -13.13 -38.06 -7.72
N SER A 228 -13.67 -36.92 -7.28
CA SER A 228 -13.05 -35.63 -7.43
C SER A 228 -12.61 -35.05 -6.08
N VAL A 229 -11.42 -34.44 -6.05
CA VAL A 229 -10.91 -33.68 -4.91
C VAL A 229 -10.61 -32.28 -5.37
N VAL A 230 -11.32 -31.30 -4.78
CA VAL A 230 -11.15 -29.88 -5.09
C VAL A 230 -10.55 -29.17 -3.86
N TYR A 231 -9.55 -28.35 -4.06
CA TYR A 231 -8.93 -27.55 -3.00
C TYR A 231 -8.39 -26.24 -3.55
N VAL A 232 -8.15 -25.28 -2.65
CA VAL A 232 -7.58 -23.97 -2.99
C VAL A 232 -6.23 -23.84 -2.31
N ASN A 233 -5.23 -23.42 -3.07
CA ASN A 233 -3.89 -23.10 -2.58
C ASN A 233 -3.46 -21.70 -2.98
N GLU A 234 -2.48 -21.16 -2.27
CA GLU A 234 -1.78 -19.95 -2.67
C GLU A 234 -1.08 -20.17 -4.02
N MET A 235 -1.24 -19.20 -4.92
CA MET A 235 -0.65 -19.20 -6.25
C MET A 235 -0.24 -17.79 -6.65
N PRO A 236 0.82 -17.61 -7.46
CA PRO A 236 1.15 -16.32 -8.03
C PRO A 236 -0.02 -15.72 -8.82
N ILE A 237 -0.16 -14.41 -8.72
CA ILE A 237 -1.15 -13.69 -9.51
C ILE A 237 -0.77 -13.78 -10.98
N TRP A 238 -1.65 -14.30 -11.81
CA TRP A 238 -1.46 -14.30 -13.25
C TRP A 238 -1.53 -12.88 -13.83
N LYS A 239 -0.70 -12.58 -14.83
CA LYS A 239 -0.48 -11.27 -15.39
C LYS A 239 -0.93 -11.25 -16.85
N THR A 240 -1.32 -10.08 -17.36
CA THR A 240 -1.65 -9.89 -18.77
C THR A 240 -0.62 -9.02 -19.46
N SER A 241 -0.45 -9.27 -20.74
CA SER A 241 0.32 -8.42 -21.66
C SER A 241 -0.38 -8.39 -23.00
N TYR A 242 -0.46 -7.21 -23.61
CA TYR A 242 -1.14 -7.02 -24.88
C TYR A 242 -0.19 -6.54 -25.96
N ARG A 243 -0.56 -6.80 -27.20
CA ARG A 243 0.07 -6.25 -28.41
C ARG A 243 -1.04 -5.65 -29.26
N LEU A 244 -0.85 -4.41 -29.69
CA LEU A 244 -1.76 -3.70 -30.58
C LEU A 244 -1.02 -3.43 -31.86
N VAL A 245 -1.52 -4.02 -32.94
CA VAL A 245 -0.99 -3.80 -34.29
C VAL A 245 -1.93 -2.83 -35.00
N LEU A 246 -1.42 -1.63 -35.26
CA LEU A 246 -2.11 -0.62 -36.04
C LEU A 246 -1.85 -0.87 -37.53
N PRO A 247 -2.88 -0.96 -38.41
CA PRO A 247 -2.68 -1.15 -39.83
C PRO A 247 -1.94 0.06 -40.42
N ASP A 248 -1.25 -0.14 -41.55
CA ASP A 248 -0.61 0.97 -42.25
C ASP A 248 -1.66 1.97 -42.73
N ALA A 249 -1.65 3.18 -42.18
CA ALA A 249 -2.64 4.21 -42.43
C ALA A 249 -2.79 4.61 -43.90
N VAL A 250 -1.77 4.35 -44.71
CA VAL A 250 -1.75 4.73 -46.15
C VAL A 250 -2.36 3.65 -47.04
N LYS A 251 -2.45 2.39 -46.58
CA LYS A 251 -2.76 1.25 -47.46
C LYS A 251 -4.09 0.56 -47.22
N THR A 252 -4.66 0.62 -46.01
CA THR A 252 -5.85 -0.21 -45.71
C THR A 252 -6.85 0.46 -44.77
N LYS A 253 -8.16 0.12 -45.01
CA LYS A 253 -9.25 0.42 -44.06
C LYS A 253 -9.44 -0.68 -43.02
N GLU A 254 -8.39 -1.45 -42.75
CA GLU A 254 -8.43 -2.55 -41.79
C GLU A 254 -8.50 -2.01 -40.36
N LYS A 255 -9.15 -2.77 -39.49
CA LYS A 255 -9.21 -2.46 -38.09
C LYS A 255 -7.87 -2.81 -37.42
N PRO A 256 -7.45 -2.09 -36.36
CA PRO A 256 -6.37 -2.54 -35.51
C PRO A 256 -6.59 -3.96 -34.98
N LEU A 257 -5.52 -4.74 -34.83
CA LEU A 257 -5.55 -6.07 -34.25
C LEU A 257 -4.98 -6.03 -32.84
N ILE A 258 -5.75 -6.52 -31.87
CA ILE A 258 -5.26 -6.71 -30.49
C ILE A 258 -4.99 -8.19 -30.23
N GLN A 259 -3.83 -8.47 -29.63
CA GLN A 259 -3.47 -9.78 -29.12
C GLN A 259 -3.21 -9.68 -27.61
N GLY A 260 -3.92 -10.49 -26.81
CA GLY A 260 -3.77 -10.58 -25.37
C GLY A 260 -3.13 -11.89 -24.95
N TRP A 261 -2.23 -11.83 -23.98
CA TRP A 261 -1.54 -12.95 -23.41
C TRP A 261 -1.70 -12.98 -21.90
N ALA A 262 -1.85 -14.17 -21.32
CA ALA A 262 -1.75 -14.41 -19.90
C ALA A 262 -0.40 -15.03 -19.59
N ILE A 263 0.28 -14.51 -18.57
CA ILE A 263 1.50 -15.06 -18.01
C ILE A 263 1.11 -15.81 -16.76
N VAL A 264 1.31 -17.12 -16.79
CA VAL A 264 0.95 -18.07 -15.73
C VAL A 264 2.20 -18.76 -15.23
N GLU A 265 2.33 -18.91 -13.93
CA GLU A 265 3.48 -19.51 -13.27
C GLU A 265 3.01 -20.75 -12.49
N ASN A 266 3.57 -21.91 -12.82
CA ASN A 266 3.39 -23.12 -12.01
C ASN A 266 4.47 -23.17 -10.92
N THR A 267 4.15 -22.67 -9.74
CA THR A 267 5.04 -22.74 -8.57
C THR A 267 4.81 -23.99 -7.71
N THR A 268 3.89 -24.86 -8.14
CA THR A 268 3.61 -26.10 -7.43
C THR A 268 4.71 -27.15 -7.72
N ASP A 269 4.72 -28.20 -6.91
CA ASP A 269 5.64 -29.34 -7.08
C ASP A 269 5.10 -30.41 -8.04
N ASP A 270 3.87 -30.22 -8.54
CA ASP A 270 3.25 -31.09 -9.54
C ASP A 270 3.42 -30.52 -10.95
N ASP A 271 3.69 -31.40 -11.90
CA ASP A 271 3.59 -31.06 -13.31
C ASP A 271 2.12 -30.97 -13.72
N TRP A 272 1.73 -29.86 -14.33
CA TRP A 272 0.40 -29.72 -14.93
C TRP A 272 0.44 -30.37 -16.29
N THR A 273 -0.21 -31.50 -16.43
CA THR A 273 -0.20 -32.30 -17.68
C THR A 273 -1.60 -32.35 -18.25
N ALA A 274 -1.80 -31.76 -19.41
CA ALA A 274 -3.07 -31.70 -20.14
C ALA A 274 -4.23 -31.21 -19.25
N VAL A 275 -4.00 -30.15 -18.46
CA VAL A 275 -5.01 -29.58 -17.53
C VAL A 275 -5.88 -28.55 -18.24
N GLN A 276 -7.17 -28.53 -17.89
CA GLN A 276 -8.07 -27.45 -18.27
C GLN A 276 -7.80 -26.22 -17.42
N LEU A 277 -7.36 -25.14 -18.05
CA LEU A 277 -7.05 -23.90 -17.33
C LEU A 277 -8.14 -22.84 -17.50
N ALA A 278 -8.56 -22.27 -16.38
CA ALA A 278 -9.42 -21.09 -16.32
C ALA A 278 -8.73 -19.96 -15.56
N LEU A 279 -8.84 -18.73 -16.09
CA LEU A 279 -8.26 -17.52 -15.50
C LEU A 279 -9.39 -16.56 -15.14
N VAL A 280 -9.53 -16.27 -13.86
CA VAL A 280 -10.65 -15.44 -13.36
C VAL A 280 -10.13 -14.04 -12.99
N ALA A 281 -10.80 -13.03 -13.52
CA ALA A 281 -10.43 -11.63 -13.31
C ALA A 281 -10.79 -11.10 -11.92
N SER A 282 -11.65 -11.81 -11.17
CA SER A 282 -12.05 -11.39 -9.83
C SER A 282 -10.97 -11.63 -8.77
N GLN A 283 -11.15 -10.94 -7.67
CA GLN A 283 -10.29 -11.02 -6.49
C GLN A 283 -11.12 -11.51 -5.29
N PRO A 284 -11.43 -12.83 -5.20
CA PRO A 284 -12.11 -13.35 -4.02
C PRO A 284 -11.29 -13.09 -2.77
N VAL A 285 -11.97 -12.81 -1.67
CA VAL A 285 -11.30 -12.64 -0.38
C VAL A 285 -10.77 -13.98 0.09
N SER A 286 -9.50 -14.06 0.40
CA SER A 286 -8.84 -15.23 0.97
C SER A 286 -8.07 -14.82 2.23
N PHE A 287 -8.01 -15.75 3.20
CA PHE A 287 -7.24 -15.59 4.43
C PHE A 287 -6.59 -16.91 4.80
N GLN A 288 -5.47 -16.86 5.50
CA GLN A 288 -4.80 -18.03 6.06
C GLN A 288 -5.19 -18.22 7.53
N MET A 289 -5.32 -19.46 7.94
CA MET A 289 -5.55 -19.85 9.32
C MET A 289 -4.73 -21.12 9.60
N ASP A 290 -3.96 -21.15 10.68
CA ASP A 290 -3.21 -22.33 11.02
C ASP A 290 -4.15 -23.40 11.63
N LEU A 291 -4.46 -24.41 10.82
CA LEU A 291 -5.30 -25.54 11.16
C LEU A 291 -4.47 -26.80 11.45
N SER A 292 -3.20 -26.80 11.06
CA SER A 292 -2.29 -27.94 11.21
C SER A 292 -1.53 -27.93 12.54
N GLU A 293 -1.48 -26.79 13.22
CA GLU A 293 -0.83 -26.66 14.53
C GLU A 293 -1.76 -27.08 15.68
N SER A 294 -1.23 -27.89 16.60
CA SER A 294 -1.96 -28.27 17.78
C SER A 294 -2.09 -27.13 18.78
N LEU A 295 -3.31 -26.65 19.01
CA LEU A 295 -3.58 -25.62 20.00
C LEU A 295 -3.69 -26.18 21.40
N HIS A 296 -2.92 -25.68 22.35
CA HIS A 296 -2.94 -26.09 23.75
C HIS A 296 -3.33 -24.90 24.64
N ILE A 297 -4.32 -25.13 25.49
CA ILE A 297 -4.72 -24.17 26.52
C ILE A 297 -3.91 -24.44 27.79
N ASN A 298 -3.22 -23.43 28.29
CA ASN A 298 -2.54 -23.52 29.59
C ASN A 298 -3.58 -23.70 30.69
N ARG A 299 -3.48 -24.80 31.41
CA ARG A 299 -4.33 -25.06 32.59
C ARG A 299 -3.77 -24.29 33.78
N PRO A 300 -4.59 -23.55 34.54
CA PRO A 300 -4.12 -22.92 35.77
C PRO A 300 -3.65 -23.99 36.76
N MET A 301 -2.47 -23.83 37.34
CA MET A 301 -2.04 -24.64 38.46
C MET A 301 -2.72 -24.10 39.73
N LEU A 302 -3.48 -24.96 40.40
CA LEU A 302 -4.02 -24.67 41.71
C LEU A 302 -3.05 -25.22 42.75
N ASP A 303 -2.58 -24.37 43.64
CA ASP A 303 -1.77 -24.79 44.76
C ASP A 303 -2.60 -25.68 45.68
N VAL A 304 -2.02 -26.81 46.13
CA VAL A 304 -2.65 -27.64 47.16
C VAL A 304 -2.75 -26.80 48.45
N PRO A 305 -3.97 -26.60 49.01
CA PRO A 305 -4.07 -25.80 50.22
C PRO A 305 -3.32 -26.53 51.34
N MET A 306 -2.15 -26.00 51.69
CA MET A 306 -1.45 -26.45 52.89
C MET A 306 -2.14 -25.85 54.12
N VAL A 307 -2.54 -26.70 55.04
CA VAL A 307 -3.03 -26.26 56.33
C VAL A 307 -1.87 -25.56 57.03
N ALA A 308 -1.97 -24.25 57.16
CA ALA A 308 -0.94 -23.47 57.88
C ALA A 308 -0.93 -23.94 59.35
N GLY A 309 0.23 -24.42 59.82
CA GLY A 309 0.45 -24.69 61.22
C GLY A 309 0.10 -23.43 62.04
N ALA A 310 -0.52 -23.60 63.16
CA ALA A 310 -0.90 -22.50 64.06
C ALA A 310 0.33 -21.68 64.45
N ALA A 311 0.48 -20.50 63.85
CA ALA A 311 1.49 -19.52 64.26
C ALA A 311 0.94 -18.71 65.43
N PRO A 312 1.76 -18.36 66.45
CA PRO A 312 1.34 -17.53 67.56
C PRO A 312 0.93 -16.16 67.04
N ARG A 313 -0.27 -15.71 67.37
CA ARG A 313 -0.79 -14.41 66.99
C ARG A 313 -0.17 -13.31 67.87
N ILE A 314 0.51 -12.36 67.23
CA ILE A 314 0.90 -11.10 67.87
C ILE A 314 -0.31 -10.17 67.71
N TYR A 315 -0.89 -9.81 68.82
CA TYR A 315 -1.97 -8.79 68.84
C TYR A 315 -1.31 -7.43 68.76
N GLN A 316 -1.48 -6.71 67.67
CA GLN A 316 -1.09 -5.31 67.52
C GLN A 316 -2.37 -4.44 67.49
N ASP A 317 -2.27 -3.30 68.13
CA ASP A 317 -3.38 -2.32 68.20
C ASP A 317 -3.77 -1.82 66.83
N SER A 318 -5.07 -1.53 66.68
CA SER A 318 -5.79 -1.29 65.43
C SER A 318 -5.32 -0.07 64.59
N ASP A 319 -4.53 0.82 65.11
CA ASP A 319 -4.15 2.06 64.43
C ASP A 319 -2.93 1.95 63.51
N ALA A 320 -2.07 0.97 63.74
CA ALA A 320 -0.86 0.73 62.89
C ALA A 320 -1.21 0.05 61.54
N PHE A 321 -2.32 -0.68 61.44
CA PHE A 321 -2.67 -1.46 60.22
C PHE A 321 -3.26 -0.60 59.09
N GLN A 322 -3.77 0.57 59.40
CA GLN A 322 -4.30 1.52 58.40
C GLN A 322 -3.20 2.33 57.69
N ALA A 323 -2.08 2.57 58.38
CA ALA A 323 -0.94 3.32 57.83
C ALA A 323 -0.16 2.50 56.81
N ASP A 324 0.03 1.20 57.04
CA ASP A 324 0.84 0.31 56.16
C ASP A 324 0.13 -0.02 54.85
N LYS A 325 -1.21 -0.10 54.88
CA LYS A 325 -2.04 -0.32 53.68
C LYS A 325 -2.05 0.92 52.75
N LYS A 326 -1.94 2.13 53.29
CA LYS A 326 -1.85 3.37 52.53
C LYS A 326 -0.50 3.56 51.86
N LEU A 327 0.58 3.09 52.51
CA LEU A 327 1.96 3.20 52.00
C LEU A 327 2.21 2.22 50.82
N ARG A 328 1.61 1.00 50.87
CA ARG A 328 1.74 0.01 49.78
C ARG A 328 0.93 0.38 48.53
N ALA A 329 -0.09 1.20 48.66
CA ALA A 329 -0.89 1.66 47.51
C ALA A 329 -0.20 2.79 46.70
N MET A 330 0.85 3.42 47.27
CA MET A 330 1.56 4.54 46.62
C MET A 330 2.88 4.15 45.94
N THR A 331 3.27 2.86 45.95
CA THR A 331 4.57 2.38 45.38
C THR A 331 4.46 1.33 44.29
N ALA A 332 3.32 1.29 43.51
CA ALA A 332 3.25 0.45 42.32
C ALA A 332 3.81 1.23 41.12
N PRO A 333 4.80 0.72 40.40
CA PRO A 333 5.32 1.39 39.21
C PRO A 333 4.39 1.20 38.02
N ASP A 334 4.14 2.31 37.33
CA ASP A 334 3.41 2.39 36.06
C ASP A 334 4.15 1.59 34.97
N SER A 335 3.38 0.78 34.24
CA SER A 335 3.86 0.09 33.05
C SER A 335 3.83 1.04 31.84
N PRO A 336 4.86 1.05 30.98
CA PRO A 336 4.89 1.91 29.80
C PRO A 336 4.00 1.38 28.66
N PRO A 337 3.48 2.28 27.78
CA PRO A 337 2.63 1.90 26.66
C PRO A 337 3.42 1.30 25.48
N PRO A 338 2.78 0.55 24.59
CA PRO A 338 3.44 -0.14 23.48
C PRO A 338 3.79 0.83 22.35
N VAL A 339 5.00 0.71 21.84
CA VAL A 339 5.54 1.49 20.72
C VAL A 339 5.13 0.82 19.40
N SER A 340 4.41 1.56 18.56
CA SER A 340 4.14 1.18 17.19
C SER A 340 5.36 1.43 16.30
N ALA A 341 5.87 0.39 15.64
CA ALA A 341 6.96 0.49 14.68
C ALA A 341 6.45 0.94 13.31
N MET A 342 6.94 2.09 12.85
CA MET A 342 6.82 2.52 11.44
C MET A 342 7.85 1.76 10.60
N MET A 343 7.37 1.03 9.61
CA MET A 343 8.20 0.48 8.53
C MET A 343 8.33 1.50 7.40
N LYS A 344 9.56 1.90 7.11
CA LYS A 344 9.93 2.60 5.87
C LYS A 344 10.28 1.58 4.79
N SER A 345 9.59 1.65 3.65
CA SER A 345 9.94 0.90 2.44
C SER A 345 11.06 1.62 1.68
N ALA A 346 12.11 0.89 1.34
CA ALA A 346 13.17 1.32 0.43
C ALA A 346 12.86 0.80 -0.98
N VAL A 347 12.87 1.70 -1.94
CA VAL A 347 12.81 1.41 -3.38
C VAL A 347 14.24 1.14 -3.84
N MET A 348 14.49 0.00 -4.46
CA MET A 348 15.72 -0.29 -5.21
C MET A 348 15.47 -0.15 -6.70
N ASP A 349 16.26 0.71 -7.29
CA ASP A 349 16.42 0.94 -8.73
C ASP A 349 17.38 -0.11 -9.31
N ALA A 350 16.98 -0.76 -10.41
CA ALA A 350 17.86 -1.66 -11.16
C ALA A 350 17.69 -1.41 -12.65
N GLY A 351 18.52 -0.52 -13.19
CA GLY A 351 18.74 -0.33 -14.61
C GLY A 351 19.60 -1.46 -15.19
N GLY A 352 19.09 -2.13 -16.21
CA GLY A 352 19.83 -3.12 -17.02
C GLY A 352 19.73 -2.80 -18.49
N SER A 353 20.86 -2.41 -19.06
CA SER A 353 21.11 -2.17 -20.49
C SER A 353 21.19 -3.48 -21.24
N PHE A 354 20.50 -3.62 -22.39
CA PHE A 354 20.74 -4.68 -23.36
C PHE A 354 21.13 -4.10 -24.72
N GLY A 355 22.23 -4.65 -25.21
CA GLY A 355 22.88 -4.26 -26.43
C GLY A 355 22.29 -4.87 -27.69
N ASP A 356 22.68 -4.26 -28.74
CA ASP A 356 22.52 -4.41 -30.16
C ASP A 356 22.83 -5.81 -30.71
N GLY A 357 22.09 -6.29 -31.70
CA GLY A 357 22.37 -7.52 -32.40
C GLY A 357 21.49 -7.89 -33.58
N GLY A 358 21.87 -7.51 -34.79
CA GLY A 358 21.76 -8.39 -35.96
C GLY A 358 20.50 -8.32 -36.83
N SER A 359 20.60 -7.58 -37.91
CA SER A 359 19.73 -7.61 -39.09
C SER A 359 19.83 -8.95 -39.84
N LEU A 360 18.65 -9.63 -39.99
CA LEU A 360 18.45 -10.66 -41.03
C LEU A 360 17.20 -10.29 -41.84
N GLY A 361 17.40 -9.90 -43.07
CA GLY A 361 16.35 -9.60 -44.02
C GLY A 361 15.55 -10.85 -44.42
N ALA A 362 14.30 -10.90 -44.02
CA ALA A 362 13.28 -11.80 -44.54
C ALA A 362 12.10 -10.96 -45.01
N ARG A 363 11.56 -11.24 -46.19
CA ARG A 363 10.40 -10.60 -46.78
C ARG A 363 9.23 -10.60 -45.77
N SER A 364 8.85 -9.43 -45.28
CA SER A 364 7.79 -9.26 -44.29
C SER A 364 6.42 -9.49 -44.94
N ARG A 365 5.80 -10.62 -44.61
CA ARG A 365 4.33 -10.65 -44.51
C ARG A 365 3.95 -9.65 -43.42
N SER A 366 2.88 -8.92 -43.61
CA SER A 366 2.41 -8.00 -42.57
C SER A 366 2.18 -8.79 -41.27
N LEU A 367 2.56 -8.24 -40.16
CA LEU A 367 2.39 -8.89 -38.84
C LEU A 367 0.92 -9.24 -38.58
N GLY A 368 -0.04 -8.47 -39.18
CA GLY A 368 -1.47 -8.72 -39.16
C GLY A 368 -1.87 -10.04 -39.83
N GLU A 369 -1.34 -10.33 -41.04
CA GLU A 369 -1.66 -11.58 -41.78
C GLU A 369 -1.11 -12.85 -41.11
N ALA A 370 -0.04 -12.70 -40.30
CA ALA A 370 0.56 -13.82 -39.56
C ALA A 370 -0.21 -14.15 -38.25
N LEU A 371 -1.06 -13.26 -37.79
CA LEU A 371 -1.79 -13.37 -36.52
C LEU A 371 -3.27 -13.73 -36.69
N GLU A 372 -3.81 -13.73 -37.90
CA GLU A 372 -5.21 -14.11 -38.19
C GLU A 372 -5.43 -15.62 -38.08
N GLY A 373 -6.20 -16.05 -37.12
CA GLY A 373 -6.85 -17.36 -37.05
C GLY A 373 -6.53 -18.22 -35.85
N SER A 374 -7.18 -17.94 -34.73
CA SER A 374 -7.78 -18.96 -33.87
C SER A 374 -8.48 -18.30 -32.69
N ASP A 375 -9.71 -18.58 -32.47
CA ASP A 375 -10.40 -18.40 -31.18
C ASP A 375 -9.73 -19.30 -30.13
N ILE A 376 -8.86 -18.73 -29.30
CA ILE A 376 -7.96 -19.49 -28.43
C ILE A 376 -8.52 -19.62 -27.01
N ALA A 377 -9.37 -18.68 -26.57
CA ALA A 377 -10.08 -18.75 -25.31
C ALA A 377 -11.55 -18.32 -25.49
N SER A 378 -12.43 -18.89 -24.68
CA SER A 378 -13.80 -18.42 -24.54
C SER A 378 -13.91 -17.60 -23.26
N GLY A 379 -14.55 -16.42 -23.35
CA GLY A 379 -14.90 -15.62 -22.18
C GLY A 379 -16.35 -15.85 -21.78
N GLY A 380 -16.61 -15.84 -20.49
CA GLY A 380 -17.96 -15.94 -19.94
C GLY A 380 -18.04 -15.29 -18.55
N GLU A 381 -19.24 -14.86 -18.18
CA GLU A 381 -19.51 -14.42 -16.82
C GLU A 381 -19.79 -15.65 -15.95
N VAL A 382 -19.05 -15.78 -14.85
CA VAL A 382 -19.30 -16.77 -13.80
C VAL A 382 -19.66 -16.00 -12.53
N GLY A 383 -20.95 -15.91 -12.25
CA GLY A 383 -21.47 -15.00 -11.23
C GLY A 383 -21.25 -13.54 -11.65
N GLU A 384 -20.63 -12.73 -10.80
CA GLU A 384 -20.26 -11.33 -11.05
C GLU A 384 -18.85 -11.17 -11.66
N SER A 385 -18.21 -12.27 -12.09
CA SER A 385 -16.79 -12.28 -12.44
C SER A 385 -16.59 -12.75 -13.87
N PHE A 386 -15.69 -12.08 -14.59
CA PHE A 386 -15.29 -12.49 -15.92
C PHE A 386 -14.20 -13.57 -15.86
N GLN A 387 -14.39 -14.66 -16.61
CA GLN A 387 -13.48 -15.81 -16.71
C GLN A 387 -13.02 -16.02 -18.15
N TYR A 388 -11.73 -16.23 -18.33
CA TYR A 388 -11.15 -16.74 -19.57
C TYR A 388 -10.92 -18.24 -19.41
N THR A 389 -11.56 -19.05 -20.20
CA THR A 389 -11.34 -20.52 -20.25
C THR A 389 -10.56 -20.85 -21.51
N LEU A 390 -9.37 -21.42 -21.38
CA LEU A 390 -8.62 -21.89 -22.52
C LEU A 390 -9.33 -23.09 -23.17
N LYS A 391 -9.45 -23.10 -24.48
CA LYS A 391 -10.14 -24.18 -25.20
C LYS A 391 -9.34 -25.48 -25.19
N ASP A 392 -8.01 -25.38 -25.33
CA ASP A 392 -7.14 -26.54 -25.35
C ASP A 392 -6.51 -26.78 -23.97
N PRO A 393 -6.42 -28.04 -23.54
CA PRO A 393 -5.68 -28.38 -22.33
C PRO A 393 -4.22 -27.99 -22.43
N ILE A 394 -3.67 -27.47 -21.34
CA ILE A 394 -2.29 -26.99 -21.28
C ILE A 394 -1.40 -27.92 -20.47
N SER A 395 -0.10 -27.86 -20.75
CA SER A 395 0.91 -28.54 -19.94
C SER A 395 1.99 -27.52 -19.56
N ILE A 396 2.22 -27.38 -18.24
CA ILE A 396 3.28 -26.54 -17.68
C ILE A 396 4.01 -27.35 -16.63
N ALA A 397 5.28 -27.59 -16.83
CA ALA A 397 6.07 -28.33 -15.85
C ALA A 397 6.18 -27.53 -14.53
N ARG A 398 6.41 -28.22 -13.44
CA ARG A 398 6.63 -27.60 -12.13
C ARG A 398 7.74 -26.56 -12.20
N GLN A 399 7.54 -25.44 -11.47
CA GLN A 399 8.47 -24.30 -11.39
C GLN A 399 8.79 -23.68 -12.75
N GLN A 400 7.84 -23.72 -13.69
CA GLN A 400 7.92 -23.05 -14.97
C GLN A 400 6.81 -22.03 -15.16
N SER A 401 7.12 -21.03 -16.00
CA SER A 401 6.15 -20.01 -16.43
C SER A 401 5.79 -20.22 -17.89
N ALA A 402 4.56 -19.91 -18.25
CA ALA A 402 4.08 -19.98 -19.63
C ALA A 402 3.38 -18.68 -20.01
N MET A 403 3.53 -18.27 -21.26
CA MET A 403 2.71 -17.25 -21.90
C MET A 403 1.64 -17.92 -22.74
N LEU A 404 0.40 -17.72 -22.34
CA LEU A 404 -0.78 -18.35 -22.96
C LEU A 404 -1.58 -17.29 -23.71
N PRO A 405 -1.90 -17.48 -24.99
CA PRO A 405 -2.76 -16.55 -25.71
C PRO A 405 -4.18 -16.64 -25.17
N ILE A 406 -4.78 -15.47 -24.86
CA ILE A 406 -6.15 -15.38 -24.34
C ILE A 406 -7.09 -14.65 -25.29
N LEU A 407 -6.53 -13.86 -26.21
CA LEU A 407 -7.29 -13.03 -27.13
C LEU A 407 -6.47 -12.78 -28.40
N THR A 408 -7.10 -12.94 -29.54
CA THR A 408 -6.63 -12.39 -30.82
C THR A 408 -7.86 -11.94 -31.60
N SER A 409 -8.07 -10.62 -31.74
CA SER A 409 -9.29 -10.09 -32.34
C SER A 409 -9.06 -8.72 -33.00
N PRO A 410 -9.72 -8.43 -34.13
CA PRO A 410 -9.84 -7.05 -34.59
C PRO A 410 -10.53 -6.19 -33.52
N ILE A 411 -10.07 -4.96 -33.34
CA ILE A 411 -10.61 -4.03 -32.36
C ILE A 411 -10.88 -2.66 -33.03
N ASP A 412 -11.94 -1.97 -32.56
CA ASP A 412 -12.19 -0.62 -33.04
C ASP A 412 -11.22 0.37 -32.46
N GLY A 413 -10.55 1.15 -33.32
CA GLY A 413 -9.59 2.13 -32.86
C GLY A 413 -9.22 3.15 -33.91
N ARG A 414 -8.98 4.39 -33.47
CA ARG A 414 -8.50 5.48 -34.33
C ARG A 414 -7.24 6.10 -33.77
N ARG A 415 -6.33 6.47 -34.66
CA ARG A 415 -5.12 7.22 -34.28
C ARG A 415 -5.49 8.64 -33.86
N VAL A 416 -4.88 9.12 -32.81
CA VAL A 416 -5.02 10.49 -32.29
C VAL A 416 -3.66 10.97 -31.78
N SER A 417 -3.49 12.29 -31.73
CA SER A 417 -2.38 12.93 -31.01
C SER A 417 -2.95 13.65 -29.79
N ILE A 418 -2.52 13.27 -28.60
CA ILE A 418 -3.08 13.76 -27.33
C ILE A 418 -2.15 14.83 -26.79
N PHE A 419 -2.68 16.02 -26.51
CA PHE A 419 -1.92 17.14 -25.97
C PHE A 419 -2.51 17.62 -24.66
N ASN A 420 -1.67 17.67 -23.63
CA ASN A 420 -1.95 18.33 -22.36
C ASN A 420 -0.84 19.36 -22.09
N ALA A 421 -1.23 20.61 -21.86
CA ALA A 421 -0.26 21.68 -21.62
C ALA A 421 0.50 21.53 -20.29
N ASP A 422 -0.05 20.78 -19.34
CA ASP A 422 0.54 20.57 -18.01
C ASP A 422 1.61 19.47 -18.00
N ASP A 423 1.72 18.68 -19.08
CA ASP A 423 2.82 17.72 -19.26
C ASP A 423 4.18 18.40 -19.52
N GLY A 424 4.19 19.70 -19.82
CA GLY A 424 5.40 20.49 -20.03
C GLY A 424 6.19 20.15 -21.31
N ILE A 425 5.53 19.56 -22.30
CA ILE A 425 6.11 19.13 -23.57
C ILE A 425 5.42 19.92 -24.69
N ASP A 426 6.21 20.47 -25.64
CA ASP A 426 5.70 21.22 -26.80
C ASP A 426 5.20 20.30 -27.95
N HIS A 427 5.16 19.01 -27.72
CA HIS A 427 4.71 18.00 -28.67
C HIS A 427 3.60 17.13 -28.07
N PRO A 428 2.54 16.80 -28.82
CA PRO A 428 1.54 15.87 -28.32
C PRO A 428 2.07 14.44 -28.24
N MET A 429 1.40 13.61 -27.48
CA MET A 429 1.65 12.16 -27.45
C MET A 429 0.89 11.48 -28.60
N ARG A 430 1.54 10.62 -29.38
CA ARG A 430 0.85 9.69 -30.27
C ARG A 430 0.00 8.75 -29.45
N GLY A 431 -1.25 8.61 -29.84
CA GLY A 431 -2.19 7.77 -29.14
C GLY A 431 -3.16 7.04 -30.05
N VAL A 432 -3.91 6.16 -29.44
CA VAL A 432 -5.03 5.46 -30.04
C VAL A 432 -6.24 5.58 -29.13
N GLU A 433 -7.36 6.02 -29.66
CA GLU A 433 -8.65 5.88 -29.00
C GLU A 433 -9.21 4.50 -29.36
N LEU A 434 -9.18 3.55 -28.40
CA LEU A 434 -9.69 2.20 -28.55
C LEU A 434 -11.11 2.10 -28.04
N THR A 435 -11.97 1.34 -28.76
CA THR A 435 -13.26 0.86 -28.26
C THR A 435 -13.18 -0.66 -28.17
N ASN A 436 -13.45 -1.22 -26.98
CA ASN A 436 -13.35 -2.67 -26.79
C ASN A 436 -14.49 -3.40 -27.53
N SER A 437 -14.24 -3.76 -28.78
CA SER A 437 -15.11 -4.58 -29.61
C SER A 437 -14.66 -6.05 -29.73
N SER A 438 -13.71 -6.47 -28.85
CA SER A 438 -13.10 -7.80 -28.90
C SER A 438 -14.00 -8.96 -28.46
N GLY A 439 -15.16 -8.68 -27.86
CA GLY A 439 -16.05 -9.69 -27.26
C GLY A 439 -15.63 -10.17 -25.86
N LEU A 440 -14.46 -9.76 -25.37
CA LEU A 440 -13.93 -10.11 -24.05
C LEU A 440 -13.64 -8.85 -23.23
N GLN A 441 -13.76 -8.93 -21.92
CA GLN A 441 -13.28 -7.85 -21.05
C GLN A 441 -11.75 -7.81 -21.11
N LEU A 442 -11.14 -6.63 -21.17
CA LEU A 442 -9.69 -6.48 -21.12
C LEU A 442 -9.30 -6.06 -19.69
N ILE A 443 -8.37 -6.79 -19.11
CA ILE A 443 -7.88 -6.53 -17.76
C ILE A 443 -6.58 -5.73 -17.79
N PRO A 444 -6.23 -5.01 -16.71
CA PRO A 444 -5.06 -4.14 -16.68
C PRO A 444 -3.76 -4.87 -16.99
N GLY A 445 -2.95 -4.27 -17.89
CA GLY A 445 -1.65 -4.78 -18.26
C GLY A 445 -0.89 -3.85 -19.21
N PRO A 446 0.40 -4.08 -19.48
CA PRO A 446 1.15 -3.37 -20.50
C PRO A 446 0.67 -3.75 -21.90
N ILE A 447 0.72 -2.79 -22.82
CA ILE A 447 0.38 -2.97 -24.21
C ILE A 447 1.48 -2.39 -25.09
N ALA A 448 2.12 -3.25 -25.87
CA ALA A 448 3.09 -2.84 -26.88
C ALA A 448 2.35 -2.50 -28.17
N VAL A 449 2.60 -1.31 -28.71
CA VAL A 449 1.96 -0.80 -29.92
C VAL A 449 2.92 -0.92 -31.10
N PHE A 450 2.40 -1.48 -32.18
CA PHE A 450 3.13 -1.61 -33.46
C PHE A 450 2.40 -0.79 -34.53
N ASP A 451 3.14 -0.05 -35.34
CA ASP A 451 2.63 0.63 -36.53
C ASP A 451 3.06 -0.17 -37.76
N GLY A 452 2.14 -0.93 -38.32
CA GLY A 452 2.47 -2.00 -39.28
C GLY A 452 3.36 -3.06 -38.62
N SER A 453 4.57 -3.21 -39.10
CA SER A 453 5.57 -4.16 -38.54
C SER A 453 6.57 -3.50 -37.60
N THR A 454 6.48 -2.18 -37.37
CA THR A 454 7.47 -1.43 -36.59
C THR A 454 6.95 -1.20 -35.18
N TYR A 455 7.78 -1.46 -34.18
CA TYR A 455 7.48 -1.11 -32.81
C TYR A 455 7.38 0.43 -32.66
N ALA A 456 6.24 0.88 -32.14
CA ALA A 456 5.90 2.30 -32.06
C ALA A 456 5.97 2.85 -30.61
N GLY A 457 5.93 1.99 -29.60
CA GLY A 457 6.02 2.37 -28.20
C GLY A 457 5.17 1.49 -27.30
N ASP A 458 5.21 1.75 -26.01
CA ASP A 458 4.44 1.06 -24.98
C ASP A 458 3.39 1.98 -24.38
N ALA A 459 2.26 1.40 -23.98
CA ALA A 459 1.23 2.04 -23.21
C ALA A 459 0.73 1.11 -22.10
N GLN A 460 -0.15 1.59 -21.26
CA GLN A 460 -0.82 0.79 -20.25
C GLN A 460 -2.32 0.81 -20.49
N ILE A 461 -2.93 -0.37 -20.55
CA ILE A 461 -4.37 -0.50 -20.59
C ILE A 461 -4.89 -0.73 -19.18
N GLY A 462 -5.93 0.01 -18.78
CA GLY A 462 -6.68 -0.24 -17.56
C GLY A 462 -7.76 -1.30 -17.78
N TYR A 463 -8.59 -1.49 -16.78
CA TYR A 463 -9.79 -2.33 -16.94
C TYR A 463 -10.71 -1.73 -17.99
N LEU A 464 -11.10 -2.53 -18.99
CA LEU A 464 -11.92 -2.07 -20.12
C LEU A 464 -13.01 -3.10 -20.41
N THR A 465 -14.24 -2.76 -20.10
CA THR A 465 -15.42 -3.57 -20.35
C THR A 465 -15.80 -3.55 -21.82
N LEU A 466 -16.76 -4.38 -22.20
CA LEU A 466 -17.26 -4.40 -23.59
C LEU A 466 -17.84 -3.05 -23.99
N ASN A 467 -17.51 -2.59 -25.19
CA ASN A 467 -17.89 -1.30 -25.79
C ASN A 467 -17.39 -0.04 -25.06
N ASP A 468 -16.61 -0.19 -23.98
CA ASP A 468 -15.94 0.94 -23.35
C ASP A 468 -14.83 1.50 -24.24
N LYS A 469 -14.62 2.81 -24.10
CA LYS A 469 -13.57 3.54 -24.82
C LYS A 469 -12.39 3.84 -23.89
N ARG A 470 -11.18 3.74 -24.44
CA ARG A 470 -9.96 4.09 -23.74
C ARG A 470 -8.98 4.80 -24.66
N LEU A 471 -8.40 5.85 -24.14
CA LEU A 471 -7.33 6.57 -24.80
C LEU A 471 -5.99 6.00 -24.32
N LEU A 472 -5.14 5.61 -25.26
CA LEU A 472 -3.80 5.06 -25.00
C LEU A 472 -2.77 5.96 -25.66
N ALA A 473 -1.84 6.51 -24.87
CA ALA A 473 -0.68 7.25 -25.35
C ALA A 473 0.54 6.33 -25.31
N TYR A 474 1.34 6.30 -26.41
CA TYR A 474 2.46 5.35 -26.54
C TYR A 474 3.78 5.96 -27.03
N ALA A 475 3.78 7.16 -27.59
CA ALA A 475 4.99 7.82 -28.07
C ALA A 475 4.80 9.34 -28.15
N VAL A 476 5.86 10.11 -28.27
CA VAL A 476 5.81 11.55 -28.60
C VAL A 476 5.62 11.74 -30.11
N ASP A 477 4.69 12.61 -30.53
CA ASP A 477 4.46 12.95 -31.93
C ASP A 477 5.31 14.17 -32.33
N LEU A 478 6.56 13.94 -32.69
CA LEU A 478 7.49 14.98 -33.10
C LEU A 478 7.06 15.70 -34.40
N ALA A 479 6.12 15.13 -35.17
CA ALA A 479 5.61 15.77 -36.38
C ALA A 479 4.65 16.92 -36.09
N VAL A 480 4.09 17.01 -34.87
CA VAL A 480 3.24 18.12 -34.45
C VAL A 480 3.93 18.93 -33.39
N SER A 481 3.96 20.25 -33.55
CA SER A 481 4.39 21.18 -32.50
C SER A 481 3.22 22.03 -32.02
N VAL A 482 3.19 22.31 -30.71
CA VAL A 482 2.14 23.08 -30.05
C VAL A 482 2.78 24.22 -29.26
N ALA A 483 2.30 25.44 -29.49
CA ALA A 483 2.63 26.61 -28.67
C ALA A 483 1.39 27.01 -27.88
N VAL A 484 1.53 27.19 -26.58
CA VAL A 484 0.44 27.56 -25.68
C VAL A 484 0.70 28.94 -25.10
N THR A 485 -0.26 29.85 -25.25
CA THR A 485 -0.25 31.14 -24.60
C THR A 485 -1.39 31.23 -23.59
N LYS A 486 -1.07 31.59 -22.35
CA LYS A 486 -2.03 31.76 -21.26
C LYS A 486 -2.23 33.27 -21.02
N ASP A 487 -3.46 33.76 -21.11
CA ASP A 487 -3.86 35.11 -20.75
C ASP A 487 -4.94 35.05 -19.65
N GLY A 488 -4.85 35.98 -18.69
CA GLY A 488 -5.79 36.05 -17.58
C GLY A 488 -6.25 37.49 -17.34
N LYS A 489 -7.56 37.70 -17.21
CA LYS A 489 -8.16 38.94 -16.79
C LYS A 489 -8.88 38.76 -15.48
N HIS A 490 -8.65 39.72 -14.59
CA HIS A 490 -9.29 39.78 -13.29
C HIS A 490 -9.93 41.15 -13.13
N ASP A 491 -11.23 41.20 -12.99
CA ASP A 491 -11.96 42.47 -12.90
C ASP A 491 -13.10 42.37 -11.89
N VAL A 492 -13.43 43.51 -11.28
CA VAL A 492 -14.63 43.65 -10.46
C VAL A 492 -15.82 43.83 -11.38
N ARG A 493 -16.80 42.93 -11.31
CA ARG A 493 -18.03 42.95 -12.10
C ARG A 493 -19.07 43.90 -11.49
N SER A 494 -19.26 43.80 -10.18
CA SER A 494 -20.23 44.60 -9.44
C SER A 494 -19.82 44.75 -7.97
N VAL A 495 -20.27 45.86 -7.37
CA VAL A 495 -20.15 46.14 -5.94
C VAL A 495 -21.55 46.40 -5.41
N SER A 496 -21.95 45.68 -4.37
CA SER A 496 -23.23 45.84 -3.67
C SER A 496 -23.00 45.84 -2.16
N ILE A 497 -24.02 46.19 -1.40
CA ILE A 497 -24.03 46.10 0.06
C ILE A 497 -25.16 45.18 0.47
N VAL A 498 -24.82 44.11 1.16
CA VAL A 498 -25.78 43.12 1.67
C VAL A 498 -25.53 42.93 3.17
N ASP A 499 -26.56 43.09 3.98
CA ASP A 499 -26.48 42.93 5.43
C ASP A 499 -25.33 43.74 6.09
N GLY A 500 -25.07 44.95 5.57
CA GLY A 500 -24.01 45.80 6.07
C GLY A 500 -22.57 45.42 5.68
N LEU A 501 -22.40 44.47 4.76
CA LEU A 501 -21.12 44.12 4.17
C LEU A 501 -21.08 44.57 2.71
N VAL A 502 -19.95 45.15 2.29
CA VAL A 502 -19.67 45.43 0.88
C VAL A 502 -19.31 44.09 0.22
N GLU A 503 -20.12 43.64 -0.70
CA GLU A 503 -19.87 42.50 -1.54
C GLU A 503 -19.29 42.94 -2.87
N GLN A 504 -18.05 42.52 -3.14
CA GLN A 504 -17.39 42.70 -4.42
C GLN A 504 -17.46 41.41 -5.20
N THR A 505 -18.15 41.40 -6.33
CA THR A 505 -18.19 40.28 -7.25
C THR A 505 -17.05 40.43 -8.24
N TYR A 506 -16.08 39.53 -8.15
CA TYR A 506 -14.96 39.44 -9.08
C TYR A 506 -15.26 38.43 -10.19
N GLN A 507 -14.94 38.80 -11.40
CA GLN A 507 -14.94 37.92 -12.56
C GLN A 507 -13.49 37.68 -12.98
N GLN A 508 -13.10 36.44 -13.00
CA GLN A 508 -11.82 36.00 -13.55
C GLN A 508 -12.06 35.29 -14.86
N VAL A 509 -11.33 35.66 -15.88
CA VAL A 509 -11.39 35.08 -17.22
C VAL A 509 -10.01 34.55 -17.53
N ARG A 510 -9.90 33.25 -17.82
CA ARG A 510 -8.68 32.59 -18.26
C ARG A 510 -8.86 32.18 -19.73
N THR A 511 -7.90 32.57 -20.56
CA THR A 511 -7.89 32.24 -21.98
C THR A 511 -6.62 31.46 -22.31
N LEU A 512 -6.78 30.26 -22.81
CA LEU A 512 -5.71 29.42 -23.31
C LEU A 512 -5.78 29.42 -24.84
N SER A 513 -4.71 29.92 -25.48
CA SER A 513 -4.58 29.95 -26.93
C SER A 513 -3.55 28.91 -27.35
N TYR A 514 -3.99 27.91 -28.09
CA TYR A 514 -3.14 26.86 -28.64
C TYR A 514 -2.90 27.13 -30.12
N ALA A 515 -1.63 27.15 -30.55
CA ALA A 515 -1.24 27.21 -31.93
C ALA A 515 -0.55 25.88 -32.31
N PHE A 516 -1.05 25.22 -33.32
CA PHE A 516 -0.59 23.91 -33.76
C PHE A 516 0.07 24.01 -35.12
N VAL A 517 1.12 23.24 -35.37
CA VAL A 517 1.75 23.06 -36.67
C VAL A 517 1.95 21.58 -36.94
N ASN A 518 1.31 21.08 -37.99
CA ASN A 518 1.54 19.72 -38.49
C ASN A 518 2.67 19.78 -39.53
N LYS A 519 3.82 19.19 -39.19
CA LYS A 519 5.01 19.12 -40.07
C LYS A 519 5.01 17.89 -40.98
N ASP A 520 4.04 17.00 -40.80
CA ASP A 520 3.87 15.82 -41.67
C ASP A 520 3.17 16.26 -42.97
N GLU A 521 3.86 16.19 -44.08
CA GLU A 521 3.34 16.56 -45.40
C GLU A 521 2.49 15.44 -46.06
N THR A 522 2.28 14.34 -45.37
CA THR A 522 1.64 13.14 -45.94
C THR A 522 0.45 12.65 -45.14
N ARG A 523 0.19 13.19 -43.94
CA ARG A 523 -0.84 12.68 -43.04
C ARG A 523 -1.53 13.79 -42.29
N ASP A 524 -2.85 13.74 -42.31
CA ASP A 524 -3.68 14.50 -41.40
C ASP A 524 -3.45 14.03 -39.94
N ARG A 525 -3.61 14.94 -38.99
CA ARG A 525 -3.55 14.65 -37.56
C ARG A 525 -4.86 15.02 -36.89
N THR A 526 -5.41 14.12 -36.08
CA THR A 526 -6.50 14.43 -35.18
C THR A 526 -5.92 14.64 -33.78
N LEU A 527 -5.93 15.89 -33.31
CA LEU A 527 -5.49 16.26 -31.99
C LEU A 527 -6.65 16.20 -31.00
N LEU A 528 -6.40 15.64 -29.85
CA LEU A 528 -7.24 15.73 -28.66
C LEU A 528 -6.52 16.60 -27.65
N VAL A 529 -6.98 17.82 -27.46
CA VAL A 529 -6.42 18.78 -26.51
C VAL A 529 -7.15 18.64 -25.18
N GLU A 530 -6.41 18.26 -24.15
CA GLU A 530 -6.93 18.12 -22.78
C GLU A 530 -6.74 19.43 -22.02
N VAL A 531 -7.80 19.89 -21.37
CA VAL A 531 -7.81 21.08 -20.52
C VAL A 531 -8.47 20.74 -19.21
N GLU A 532 -7.84 21.11 -18.10
CA GLU A 532 -8.35 20.80 -16.78
C GLU A 532 -9.69 21.49 -16.50
N LYS A 533 -10.61 20.71 -15.90
CA LYS A 533 -11.89 21.16 -15.39
C LYS A 533 -11.77 21.44 -13.90
N GLU A 534 -11.65 22.72 -13.57
CA GLU A 534 -11.58 23.14 -12.16
C GLU A 534 -12.98 23.46 -11.62
N GLU A 535 -13.19 23.18 -10.34
CA GLU A 535 -14.38 23.64 -9.62
C GLU A 535 -14.48 25.18 -9.69
N ASN A 536 -15.67 25.69 -9.88
CA ASN A 536 -15.97 27.13 -10.00
C ASN A 536 -15.48 27.81 -11.26
N TRP A 537 -14.91 27.08 -12.25
CA TRP A 537 -14.59 27.59 -13.57
C TRP A 537 -15.56 27.07 -14.63
N ALA A 538 -16.29 27.94 -15.25
CA ALA A 538 -17.21 27.60 -16.32
C ALA A 538 -16.55 27.76 -17.70
N LEU A 539 -16.69 26.76 -18.57
CA LEU A 539 -16.22 26.84 -19.94
C LEU A 539 -17.15 27.77 -20.75
N THR A 540 -16.57 28.80 -21.40
CA THR A 540 -17.31 29.76 -22.20
C THR A 540 -16.99 29.64 -23.69
N THR A 541 -15.76 29.30 -24.06
CA THR A 541 -15.33 29.06 -25.43
C THR A 541 -14.37 27.89 -25.51
N PRO A 542 -14.56 26.90 -26.41
CA PRO A 542 -15.80 26.60 -27.12
C PRO A 542 -16.93 26.25 -26.14
N LYS A 543 -18.17 26.47 -26.54
CA LYS A 543 -19.34 26.22 -25.67
C LYS A 543 -19.50 24.77 -25.25
N LYS A 544 -18.98 23.83 -26.05
CA LYS A 544 -19.02 22.38 -25.75
C LYS A 544 -17.69 21.74 -26.13
N PRO A 545 -17.11 20.90 -25.27
CA PRO A 545 -15.98 20.06 -25.65
C PRO A 545 -16.46 18.88 -26.52
N ALA A 546 -15.52 18.22 -27.21
CA ALA A 546 -15.81 16.99 -27.95
C ALA A 546 -16.12 15.82 -27.00
N GLN A 547 -15.39 15.79 -25.86
CA GLN A 547 -15.60 14.85 -24.77
C GLN A 547 -15.41 15.57 -23.45
N GLU A 548 -16.14 15.14 -22.42
CA GLU A 548 -16.02 15.65 -21.05
C GLU A 548 -15.88 14.47 -20.10
N THR A 549 -14.88 14.56 -19.23
CA THR A 549 -14.65 13.61 -18.13
C THR A 549 -14.92 14.29 -16.79
N ALA A 550 -14.72 13.60 -15.68
CA ALA A 550 -14.86 14.20 -14.36
C ALA A 550 -13.94 15.42 -14.18
N ASN A 551 -12.70 15.35 -14.69
CA ASN A 551 -11.65 16.34 -14.43
C ASN A 551 -11.13 17.06 -15.67
N LEU A 552 -11.52 16.68 -16.89
CA LEU A 552 -10.94 17.21 -18.11
C LEU A 552 -12.01 17.51 -19.15
N TYR A 553 -11.82 18.61 -19.88
CA TYR A 553 -12.44 18.88 -21.19
C TYR A 553 -11.48 18.39 -22.27
N ARG A 554 -12.01 17.68 -23.30
CA ARG A 554 -11.27 17.29 -24.50
C ARG A 554 -11.83 17.97 -25.72
N PHE A 555 -10.96 18.68 -26.42
CA PHE A 555 -11.28 19.37 -27.66
C PHE A 555 -10.62 18.62 -28.82
N GLU A 556 -11.38 18.35 -29.87
CA GLU A 556 -10.89 17.69 -31.07
C GLU A 556 -10.56 18.73 -32.13
N VAL A 557 -9.34 18.69 -32.65
CA VAL A 557 -8.84 19.58 -33.70
C VAL A 557 -8.25 18.70 -34.80
N THR A 558 -8.76 18.85 -36.01
CA THR A 558 -8.17 18.20 -37.19
C THR A 558 -7.20 19.13 -37.87
N LEU A 559 -5.96 18.67 -38.05
CA LEU A 559 -4.90 19.37 -38.76
C LEU A 559 -4.56 18.63 -40.01
N PRO A 560 -4.86 19.20 -41.18
CA PRO A 560 -4.43 18.64 -42.45
C PRO A 560 -2.89 18.54 -42.54
N GLU A 561 -2.44 17.76 -43.54
CA GLU A 561 -1.01 17.60 -43.83
C GLU A 561 -0.33 18.95 -44.11
N GLY A 562 0.80 19.22 -43.48
CA GLY A 562 1.57 20.48 -43.63
C GLY A 562 0.89 21.74 -43.12
N GLU A 563 -0.29 21.67 -42.52
CA GLU A 563 -1.06 22.85 -42.12
C GLU A 563 -0.89 23.23 -40.64
N SER A 564 -1.30 24.47 -40.34
CA SER A 564 -1.36 25.02 -39.00
C SER A 564 -2.81 25.25 -38.58
N GLY A 565 -3.07 25.13 -37.28
CA GLY A 565 -4.40 25.36 -36.71
C GLY A 565 -4.32 26.08 -35.37
N THR A 566 -5.46 26.57 -34.90
CA THR A 566 -5.56 27.26 -33.60
C THR A 566 -6.78 26.76 -32.84
N LEU A 567 -6.66 26.71 -31.50
CA LEU A 567 -7.79 26.46 -30.59
C LEU A 567 -7.75 27.50 -29.49
N LEU A 568 -8.86 28.16 -29.25
CA LEU A 568 -9.04 29.10 -28.15
C LEU A 568 -9.96 28.48 -27.09
N VAL A 569 -9.48 28.38 -25.88
CA VAL A 569 -10.28 27.89 -24.75
C VAL A 569 -10.37 28.97 -23.68
N THR A 570 -11.59 29.41 -23.39
CA THR A 570 -11.86 30.44 -22.39
C THR A 570 -12.71 29.86 -21.28
N GLN A 571 -12.28 30.08 -20.04
CA GLN A 571 -12.99 29.69 -18.83
C GLN A 571 -13.20 30.94 -17.96
N GLU A 572 -14.31 30.99 -17.26
CA GLU A 572 -14.68 32.08 -16.36
C GLU A 572 -15.01 31.57 -14.96
N SER A 573 -14.54 32.30 -13.95
CA SER A 573 -14.88 32.05 -12.56
C SER A 573 -15.42 33.34 -11.93
N THR A 574 -16.39 33.20 -11.03
CA THR A 574 -16.96 34.32 -10.30
C THR A 574 -16.78 34.05 -8.81
N SER A 575 -16.21 35.03 -8.10
CA SER A 575 -16.04 34.96 -6.63
C SER A 575 -16.58 36.23 -5.97
N VAL A 576 -17.10 36.09 -4.76
CA VAL A 576 -17.64 37.21 -3.97
C VAL A 576 -16.77 37.42 -2.74
N HIS A 577 -16.22 38.62 -2.62
CA HIS A 577 -15.47 39.03 -1.45
C HIS A 577 -16.33 39.96 -0.60
N ARG A 578 -16.38 39.71 0.70
CA ARG A 578 -17.14 40.51 1.67
C ARG A 578 -16.21 41.31 2.54
N ILE A 579 -16.43 42.62 2.59
CA ILE A 579 -15.64 43.57 3.38
C ILE A 579 -16.59 44.41 4.24
N ALA A 580 -16.20 44.73 5.47
CA ALA A 580 -17.02 45.62 6.30
C ALA A 580 -17.16 47.00 5.68
N VAL A 581 -18.38 47.59 5.71
CA VAL A 581 -18.63 48.96 5.17
C VAL A 581 -17.76 50.00 5.87
N VAL A 582 -17.48 49.82 7.16
CA VAL A 582 -16.58 50.73 7.91
C VAL A 582 -15.13 50.39 7.58
N GLY A 583 -14.37 51.34 7.11
CA GLY A 583 -12.97 51.19 6.71
C GLY A 583 -12.76 50.83 5.23
N TYR A 584 -13.83 50.81 4.43
CA TYR A 584 -13.68 50.60 2.98
C TYR A 584 -12.99 51.77 2.32
N ASP A 585 -12.08 51.48 1.35
CA ASP A 585 -11.30 52.49 0.65
C ASP A 585 -12.17 53.31 -0.31
N MET A 586 -12.40 54.58 0.02
CA MET A 586 -13.24 55.50 -0.75
C MET A 586 -12.72 55.82 -2.17
N PRO A 587 -11.41 56.06 -2.40
CA PRO A 587 -10.87 56.23 -3.73
C PRO A 587 -11.15 55.06 -4.66
N THR A 588 -10.98 53.83 -4.17
CA THR A 588 -11.26 52.60 -4.92
C THR A 588 -12.75 52.50 -5.27
N LEU A 589 -13.64 52.81 -4.31
CA LEU A 589 -15.07 52.79 -4.55
C LEU A 589 -15.51 53.80 -5.61
N LEU A 590 -14.98 55.00 -5.55
CA LEU A 590 -15.27 56.05 -6.55
C LEU A 590 -14.82 55.63 -7.94
N SER A 591 -13.69 54.95 -8.08
CA SER A 591 -13.25 54.35 -9.32
C SER A 591 -14.24 53.32 -9.86
N TYR A 592 -14.78 52.47 -9.02
CA TYR A 592 -15.81 51.50 -9.43
C TYR A 592 -17.12 52.17 -9.84
N ALA A 593 -17.52 53.23 -9.15
CA ALA A 593 -18.70 53.98 -9.53
C ALA A 593 -18.51 54.70 -10.90
N THR A 594 -17.33 55.26 -11.14
CA THR A 594 -17.00 55.91 -12.41
C THR A 594 -17.01 54.93 -13.57
N ASN A 595 -16.60 53.68 -13.32
CA ASN A 595 -16.58 52.61 -14.31
C ASN A 595 -17.90 51.81 -14.38
N GLY A 596 -18.97 52.30 -13.73
CA GLY A 596 -20.30 51.66 -13.73
C GLY A 596 -20.39 50.31 -12.97
N LYS A 597 -19.42 50.01 -12.11
CA LYS A 597 -19.35 48.76 -11.32
C LYS A 597 -20.00 48.86 -9.94
N ALA A 598 -20.19 50.08 -9.43
CA ALA A 598 -20.94 50.38 -8.22
C ALA A 598 -22.04 51.42 -8.53
N SER A 599 -23.25 51.15 -8.00
CA SER A 599 -24.34 52.10 -8.15
C SER A 599 -24.12 53.40 -7.31
N ALA A 600 -24.75 54.50 -7.69
CA ALA A 600 -24.69 55.73 -6.94
C ALA A 600 -25.22 55.54 -5.48
N ALA A 601 -26.20 54.67 -5.31
CA ALA A 601 -26.76 54.35 -4.00
C ALA A 601 -25.75 53.65 -3.07
N VAL A 602 -24.92 52.74 -3.61
CA VAL A 602 -23.81 52.09 -2.87
C VAL A 602 -22.76 53.13 -2.45
N VAL A 603 -22.42 54.04 -3.34
CA VAL A 603 -21.45 55.12 -3.05
C VAL A 603 -21.98 56.05 -1.95
N ASP A 604 -23.22 56.46 -2.03
CA ASP A 604 -23.86 57.35 -1.04
C ASP A 604 -24.01 56.65 0.33
N ALA A 605 -24.33 55.34 0.33
CA ALA A 605 -24.42 54.56 1.57
C ALA A 605 -23.05 54.51 2.29
N ILE A 606 -21.96 54.26 1.56
CA ILE A 606 -20.64 54.19 2.18
C ILE A 606 -20.13 55.59 2.59
N LYS A 607 -20.41 56.65 1.81
CA LYS A 607 -20.12 58.06 2.22
C LYS A 607 -20.77 58.40 3.54
N LYS A 608 -22.06 58.04 3.71
CA LYS A 608 -22.78 58.28 4.94
C LYS A 608 -22.22 57.49 6.11
N ALA A 609 -21.85 56.20 5.90
CA ALA A 609 -21.19 55.40 6.94
C ALA A 609 -19.83 56.04 7.36
N ALA A 610 -19.05 56.49 6.40
CA ALA A 610 -17.77 57.17 6.63
C ALA A 610 -17.96 58.48 7.40
N GLN A 611 -19.02 59.26 7.09
CA GLN A 611 -19.34 60.49 7.83
C GLN A 611 -19.68 60.14 9.31
N LEU A 612 -20.53 59.15 9.57
CA LEU A 612 -20.85 58.72 10.93
C LEU A 612 -19.61 58.25 11.68
N GLN A 613 -18.74 57.50 11.05
CA GLN A 613 -17.45 57.06 11.63
C GLN A 613 -16.51 58.25 11.91
N SER A 614 -16.47 59.27 11.03
CA SER A 614 -15.69 60.48 11.27
C SER A 614 -16.15 61.26 12.52
N VAL A 615 -17.47 61.34 12.75
CA VAL A 615 -18.04 61.97 13.96
C VAL A 615 -17.60 61.20 15.22
N ILE A 616 -17.66 59.87 15.21
CA ILE A 616 -17.17 59.03 16.29
C ILE A 616 -15.67 59.28 16.56
N ASN A 617 -14.87 59.32 15.52
CA ASN A 617 -13.42 59.60 15.63
C ASN A 617 -13.16 60.99 16.24
N ALA A 618 -13.94 62.01 15.86
CA ALA A 618 -13.82 63.35 16.42
C ALA A 618 -14.16 63.38 17.91
N THR A 619 -15.22 62.68 18.32
CA THR A 619 -15.61 62.56 19.74
C THR A 619 -14.55 61.81 20.56
N ASN A 620 -13.99 60.73 20.02
CA ASN A 620 -12.87 60.01 20.65
C ASN A 620 -11.62 60.92 20.82
N ALA A 621 -11.30 61.73 19.82
CA ALA A 621 -10.20 62.71 19.90
C ALA A 621 -10.45 63.76 21.00
N GLN A 622 -11.71 64.20 21.20
CA GLN A 622 -12.05 65.14 22.28
C GLN A 622 -11.87 64.43 23.66
N ILE A 623 -12.36 63.21 23.83
CA ILE A 623 -12.16 62.43 25.06
C ILE A 623 -10.68 62.30 25.37
N ALA A 624 -9.86 61.91 24.35
CA ALA A 624 -8.42 61.76 24.51
C ALA A 624 -7.70 63.08 24.92
N ARG A 625 -8.16 64.22 24.40
CA ARG A 625 -7.65 65.53 24.82
C ARG A 625 -8.00 65.85 26.30
N LEU A 626 -9.23 65.60 26.71
CA LEU A 626 -9.63 65.81 28.11
C LEU A 626 -8.86 64.91 29.08
N GLU A 627 -8.57 63.66 28.68
CA GLU A 627 -7.77 62.76 29.45
C GLU A 627 -6.33 63.25 29.59
N GLN A 628 -5.71 63.76 28.52
CA GLN A 628 -4.37 64.37 28.54
C GLN A 628 -4.34 65.60 29.44
N GLU A 629 -5.39 66.47 29.38
CA GLU A 629 -5.51 67.64 30.21
C GLU A 629 -5.65 67.24 31.69
N ARG A 630 -6.48 66.23 32.00
CA ARG A 630 -6.64 65.69 33.32
C ARG A 630 -5.33 65.17 33.92
N GLN A 631 -4.56 64.43 33.13
CA GLN A 631 -3.21 63.95 33.52
C GLN A 631 -2.22 65.08 33.75
N ALA A 632 -2.23 66.12 32.91
CA ALA A 632 -1.37 67.29 33.06
C ALA A 632 -1.72 68.06 34.35
N ILE A 633 -3.01 68.28 34.65
CA ILE A 633 -3.47 68.93 35.86
C ILE A 633 -3.05 68.08 37.10
N ALA A 634 -3.27 66.75 37.09
CA ALA A 634 -2.91 65.89 38.19
C ALA A 634 -1.40 65.93 38.47
N ALA A 635 -0.59 65.92 37.46
CA ALA A 635 0.89 66.05 37.58
C ALA A 635 1.29 67.43 38.15
N ASP A 636 0.63 68.52 37.72
CA ASP A 636 0.92 69.84 38.23
C ASP A 636 0.41 70.02 39.69
N GLN A 637 -0.72 69.43 40.06
CA GLN A 637 -1.22 69.38 41.44
C GLN A 637 -0.22 68.69 42.35
N GLU A 638 0.36 67.57 41.94
CA GLU A 638 1.35 66.87 42.74
C GLU A 638 2.62 67.75 42.93
N ARG A 639 3.06 68.41 41.87
CA ARG A 639 4.15 69.40 41.98
C ARG A 639 3.81 70.57 42.93
N ILE A 640 2.61 71.12 42.85
CA ILE A 640 2.13 72.19 43.72
C ILE A 640 2.09 71.70 45.18
N ARG A 641 1.59 70.50 45.47
CA ARG A 641 1.52 69.90 46.79
C ARG A 641 2.93 69.75 47.41
N GLN A 642 3.88 69.25 46.65
CA GLN A 642 5.29 69.13 47.07
C GLN A 642 5.89 70.51 47.40
N ASN A 643 5.63 71.52 46.57
CA ASN A 643 6.13 72.88 46.78
C ASN A 643 5.49 73.51 48.04
N MET A 644 4.18 73.33 48.23
CA MET A 644 3.46 73.85 49.42
C MET A 644 3.99 73.26 50.73
N ASN A 645 4.38 72.02 50.71
CA ASN A 645 5.00 71.34 51.88
C ASN A 645 6.34 71.98 52.30
N SER A 646 7.00 72.72 51.42
CA SER A 646 8.32 73.29 51.61
C SER A 646 8.28 74.78 51.91
N ILE A 647 7.09 75.39 51.93
CA ILE A 647 6.93 76.88 52.04
C ILE A 647 6.06 77.20 53.25
N SER A 648 6.41 78.31 53.98
CA SER A 648 5.59 78.83 55.08
C SER A 648 4.21 79.26 54.62
N HIS A 649 3.17 78.96 55.42
CA HIS A 649 1.74 79.20 55.07
C HIS A 649 1.39 80.68 54.94
N ASP A 650 2.19 81.60 55.50
CA ASP A 650 1.94 83.03 55.49
C ASP A 650 2.46 83.78 54.25
N THR A 651 3.10 83.06 53.32
CA THR A 651 3.72 83.67 52.13
C THR A 651 2.70 83.90 50.98
N ASP A 652 2.92 84.94 50.21
CA ASP A 652 2.12 85.21 49.00
C ASP A 652 2.23 84.09 47.95
N VAL A 653 3.36 83.35 47.92
CA VAL A 653 3.56 82.19 47.08
C VAL A 653 2.64 81.06 47.50
N TYR A 654 2.46 80.78 48.80
CA TYR A 654 1.54 79.76 49.33
C TYR A 654 0.07 80.09 48.92
N ARG A 655 -0.34 81.36 49.11
CA ARG A 655 -1.70 81.80 48.68
C ARG A 655 -1.91 81.63 47.19
N ARG A 656 -0.95 81.95 46.37
CA ARG A 656 -1.05 81.73 44.91
C ARG A 656 -1.16 80.26 44.57
N TYR A 657 -0.44 79.37 45.21
CA TYR A 657 -0.60 77.92 45.02
C TYR A 657 -1.97 77.40 45.42
N LEU A 658 -2.53 77.89 46.53
CA LEU A 658 -3.92 77.53 46.91
C LEU A 658 -4.93 77.96 45.86
N THR A 659 -4.89 79.21 45.40
CA THR A 659 -5.77 79.67 44.35
C THR A 659 -5.65 78.80 43.10
N LYS A 660 -4.42 78.50 42.64
CA LYS A 660 -4.18 77.65 41.48
C LYS A 660 -4.69 76.22 41.70
N PHE A 661 -4.57 75.68 42.88
CA PHE A 661 -5.07 74.36 43.23
C PHE A 661 -6.61 74.31 43.13
N ASP A 662 -7.29 75.32 43.70
CA ASP A 662 -8.73 75.47 43.61
C ASP A 662 -9.24 75.62 42.19
N GLU A 663 -8.58 76.44 41.38
CA GLU A 663 -8.89 76.56 39.97
C GLU A 663 -8.73 75.23 39.22
N GLN A 664 -7.70 74.47 39.56
CA GLN A 664 -7.45 73.15 38.99
C GLN A 664 -8.49 72.11 39.40
N GLU A 665 -8.91 72.08 40.66
CA GLU A 665 -10.01 71.24 41.13
C GLU A 665 -11.32 71.57 40.41
N THR A 666 -11.65 72.86 40.28
CA THR A 666 -12.84 73.28 39.52
C THR A 666 -12.76 72.78 38.06
N ARG A 667 -11.52 72.84 37.45
CA ARG A 667 -11.35 72.35 36.07
C ARG A 667 -11.45 70.84 36.00
N LEU A 668 -10.94 70.09 36.96
CA LEU A 668 -11.08 68.62 37.03
C LEU A 668 -12.55 68.20 37.15
N GLU A 669 -13.38 68.89 37.97
CA GLU A 669 -14.80 68.64 38.05
C GLU A 669 -15.49 68.89 36.70
N ALA A 670 -15.15 70.01 36.04
CA ALA A 670 -15.66 70.33 34.69
C ALA A 670 -15.29 69.24 33.69
N ILE A 671 -14.00 68.80 33.65
CA ILE A 671 -13.52 67.73 32.78
C ILE A 671 -14.30 66.43 33.01
N ARG A 672 -14.61 66.08 34.27
CA ARG A 672 -15.38 64.89 34.60
C ARG A 672 -16.82 64.96 34.02
N VAL A 673 -17.46 66.13 34.07
CA VAL A 673 -18.79 66.32 33.49
C VAL A 673 -18.73 66.27 31.96
N GLU A 674 -17.78 66.97 31.35
CA GLU A 674 -17.56 66.98 29.89
C GLU A 674 -17.28 65.56 29.37
N ASP A 675 -16.38 64.79 30.01
CA ASP A 675 -16.06 63.39 29.66
C ASP A 675 -17.30 62.48 29.73
N GLY A 676 -18.10 62.62 30.80
CA GLY A 676 -19.34 61.87 30.94
C GLY A 676 -20.34 62.13 29.80
N GLN A 677 -20.48 63.41 29.41
CA GLN A 677 -21.37 63.83 28.32
C GLN A 677 -20.83 63.30 26.96
N LEU A 678 -19.52 63.39 26.73
CA LEU A 678 -18.90 62.88 25.51
C LEU A 678 -19.01 61.35 25.39
N ARG A 679 -18.85 60.63 26.47
CA ARG A 679 -19.04 59.16 26.48
C ARG A 679 -20.46 58.74 26.15
N THR A 680 -21.45 59.46 26.72
CA THR A 680 -22.86 59.23 26.40
C THR A 680 -23.14 59.53 24.93
N THR A 681 -22.58 60.64 24.41
CA THR A 681 -22.65 61.00 22.99
C THR A 681 -21.98 59.98 22.09
N LEU A 682 -20.80 59.47 22.48
CA LEU A 682 -20.07 58.43 21.77
C LEU A 682 -20.90 57.13 21.65
N THR A 683 -21.52 56.69 22.72
CA THR A 683 -22.37 55.50 22.71
C THR A 683 -23.54 55.68 21.74
N ALA A 684 -24.26 56.81 21.80
CA ALA A 684 -25.33 57.11 20.85
C ALA A 684 -24.89 57.18 19.39
N GLN A 685 -23.69 57.75 19.11
CA GLN A 685 -23.12 57.79 17.79
C GLN A 685 -22.73 56.39 17.27
N GLN A 686 -22.16 55.52 18.11
CA GLN A 686 -21.84 54.14 17.80
C GLN A 686 -23.10 53.32 17.52
N GLU A 687 -24.17 53.49 18.31
CA GLU A 687 -25.47 52.85 18.09
C GLU A 687 -26.10 53.32 16.74
N ALA A 688 -26.00 54.61 16.44
CA ALA A 688 -26.53 55.17 15.20
C ALA A 688 -25.77 54.60 13.98
N LEU A 689 -24.44 54.47 14.03
CA LEU A 689 -23.63 53.84 12.98
C LEU A 689 -23.98 52.36 12.84
N ALA A 690 -24.05 51.62 13.94
CA ALA A 690 -24.37 50.18 13.93
C ALA A 690 -25.79 49.93 13.39
N SER A 691 -26.77 50.74 13.74
CA SER A 691 -28.13 50.68 13.21
C SER A 691 -28.17 50.97 11.72
N TYR A 692 -27.45 52.01 11.29
CA TYR A 692 -27.34 52.36 9.87
C TYR A 692 -26.73 51.21 9.06
N ILE A 693 -25.60 50.66 9.50
CA ILE A 693 -24.93 49.54 8.81
C ILE A 693 -25.87 48.34 8.69
N ARG A 694 -26.56 47.94 9.77
CA ARG A 694 -27.52 46.81 9.74
C ARG A 694 -28.69 47.03 8.78
N SER A 695 -29.06 48.28 8.55
CA SER A 695 -30.18 48.62 7.64
C SER A 695 -29.74 48.67 6.16
N LEU A 696 -28.43 48.58 5.88
CA LEU A 696 -27.91 48.72 4.51
C LEU A 696 -28.10 47.45 3.70
N ASN A 697 -28.94 47.54 2.66
CA ASN A 697 -29.12 46.51 1.65
C ASN A 697 -29.30 47.23 0.32
N VAL A 698 -28.21 47.35 -0.47
CA VAL A 698 -28.12 48.18 -1.68
C VAL A 698 -27.37 47.45 -2.77
N THR A 699 -28.00 47.25 -3.91
CA THR A 699 -27.47 46.61 -5.10
C THR A 699 -27.07 47.65 -6.18
#